data_600aa31e1c267816aa2e19d7911d24dc
#
_entry.id   600aa31e1c267816aa2e19d7911d24dc
#
_cell.length_a   1.000
_cell.length_b   1.000
_cell.length_c   1.000
_cell.angle_alpha   90.00
_cell.angle_beta   90.00
_cell.angle_gamma   90.00
#
_symmetry.space_group_name_H-M   'P 1'
#
loop_
_entity.id
_entity.type
_entity.pdbx_description
1 polymer ?
#
loop_
_entity_poly.entity_id
_entity_poly.type
_entity_poly.pdbx_seq_one_letter_code
_entity_poly.pdbx_strand_id
1 'polypeptide(L)'
;MVEAPGSAPRILMLVGGPGNGKTEAIESTIGWLDGALGASDRLVQALAGAFLPAGDGFVPRLVRVDAGALGSPGRQLAISIVQDASTVLDATGRPAAQLLLDELEAMQSAPETEAYLCCVNRGVLDDALIEAIDRGSGCSRELLEAVTRAVSLAPDAPSCWPLDSFPAVAAWPMDAESLLLPPARGGEAPAKSLVRHALEESRWLPAGSCAAGPSCPFCGSRERLARDRDEGSLLRMLRWYEVASGKRWSFRDLFSLVSYLLAGHRVSPRDAGLEPCGWAARLAGLDETANRGGKPSRETSSSIFQLVAAQYQHALFHRWDRDAGPSLLRDIKELGLDDDNTAMGLYWFLSSRRAPYLPSMIGDVLEGLGELLDPALAAPDAEVQASRNTRFALREVDIRFSRSVLEGLDYLRKLQILTRLEVELIGRLARLDGELSSPGVRRRRPLSATNLQRFIRDFACRLVRRSLGTRTATVLDAPILSDFQRVIEDGEGEGLYEIAHEVEQLLNRNQDFEISLTTTFGQPLPPLSRRAMLVVPARSVRPLQANASGRPASPIPFLKVGDGRSSQPIALTYDLFKAVRELEEGMSVASLPRTVLALLDTTRARLAGPIVRDGQLLERARIQVGSPDTSVVQRRVGFGIRKDGATR
;
A
#
# COMPACT_ATOMS: atom_id res chain seq x y z
N MET A 1 3.82 2.32 35.96
CA MET A 1 4.68 1.35 36.68
C MET A 1 5.69 2.05 37.59
N VAL A 2 6.50 2.98 37.08
CA VAL A 2 7.53 3.66 37.91
C VAL A 2 6.91 4.56 38.97
N GLU A 3 5.84 5.28 38.65
CA GLU A 3 5.18 6.25 39.56
C GLU A 3 3.97 5.69 40.29
N ALA A 4 3.25 4.75 39.66
CA ALA A 4 2.07 4.12 40.25
C ALA A 4 1.98 2.66 39.77
N PRO A 5 2.32 1.68 40.63
CA PRO A 5 2.13 0.27 40.33
C PRO A 5 0.65 0.00 39.99
N GLY A 6 0.40 -0.77 38.92
CA GLY A 6 -0.94 -1.10 38.44
C GLY A 6 -1.60 -0.07 37.49
N SER A 7 -1.00 1.11 37.29
CA SER A 7 -1.51 2.14 36.36
C SER A 7 -1.06 1.95 34.91
N ALA A 8 -0.15 1.03 34.65
CA ALA A 8 0.39 0.72 33.32
C ALA A 8 0.47 -0.80 33.10
N PRO A 9 0.43 -1.27 31.85
CA PRO A 9 0.57 -2.69 31.58
C PRO A 9 1.95 -3.18 32.01
N ARG A 10 1.97 -4.38 32.57
CA ARG A 10 3.19 -5.09 32.99
C ARG A 10 3.75 -5.93 31.85
N ILE A 11 2.89 -6.43 30.99
CA ILE A 11 3.24 -7.18 29.79
C ILE A 11 2.84 -6.32 28.59
N LEU A 12 3.81 -5.94 27.76
CA LEU A 12 3.60 -5.20 26.52
C LEU A 12 4.05 -6.04 25.33
N MET A 13 3.12 -6.34 24.44
CA MET A 13 3.37 -7.08 23.20
C MET A 13 3.21 -6.14 22.00
N LEU A 14 4.31 -5.87 21.29
CA LEU A 14 4.30 -5.14 20.03
C LEU A 14 4.16 -6.14 18.88
N VAL A 15 2.99 -6.17 18.26
CA VAL A 15 2.62 -7.16 17.24
C VAL A 15 2.70 -6.52 15.85
N GLY A 16 3.30 -7.21 14.89
CA GLY A 16 3.35 -6.73 13.50
C GLY A 16 4.47 -7.38 12.69
N GLY A 17 4.46 -7.13 11.39
CA GLY A 17 5.46 -7.64 10.45
C GLY A 17 6.87 -7.08 10.69
N PRO A 18 7.89 -7.62 10.00
CA PRO A 18 9.22 -7.07 10.03
C PRO A 18 9.25 -5.64 9.44
N GLY A 19 10.04 -4.76 10.05
CA GLY A 19 10.17 -3.37 9.58
C GLY A 19 9.12 -2.39 10.11
N ASN A 20 8.20 -2.80 10.99
CA ASN A 20 7.19 -1.91 11.59
C ASN A 20 7.72 -1.07 12.77
N GLY A 21 9.02 -1.07 13.05
CA GLY A 21 9.61 -0.23 14.11
C GLY A 21 9.45 -0.77 15.53
N LYS A 22 9.09 -2.06 15.71
CA LYS A 22 8.89 -2.67 17.02
C LYS A 22 10.11 -2.55 17.95
N THR A 23 11.29 -2.90 17.44
CA THR A 23 12.55 -2.84 18.19
C THR A 23 12.88 -1.40 18.58
N GLU A 24 12.76 -0.47 17.65
CA GLU A 24 12.98 0.97 17.89
C GLU A 24 12.03 1.53 18.95
N ALA A 25 10.76 1.06 18.95
CA ALA A 25 9.81 1.44 19.99
C ALA A 25 10.22 0.94 21.38
N ILE A 26 10.81 -0.25 21.50
CA ILE A 26 11.38 -0.75 22.75
C ILE A 26 12.61 0.09 23.14
N GLU A 27 13.53 0.36 22.23
CA GLU A 27 14.72 1.17 22.51
C GLU A 27 14.35 2.58 22.99
N SER A 28 13.41 3.23 22.31
CA SER A 28 12.86 4.53 22.73
C SER A 28 12.21 4.46 24.11
N THR A 29 11.47 3.40 24.41
CA THR A 29 10.84 3.18 25.71
C THR A 29 11.89 3.00 26.81
N ILE A 30 12.98 2.28 26.54
CA ILE A 30 14.08 2.11 27.48
C ILE A 30 14.81 3.40 27.76
N GLY A 31 15.09 4.24 26.72
CA GLY A 31 15.66 5.55 26.91
C GLY A 31 14.79 6.47 27.79
N TRP A 32 13.47 6.42 27.57
CA TRP A 32 12.54 7.15 28.44
C TRP A 32 12.51 6.61 29.87
N LEU A 33 12.53 5.28 30.05
CA LEU A 33 12.60 4.64 31.38
C LEU A 33 13.90 4.96 32.12
N ASP A 34 15.04 4.99 31.43
CA ASP A 34 16.33 5.38 32.01
C ASP A 34 16.24 6.78 32.62
N GLY A 35 15.69 7.75 31.87
CA GLY A 35 15.44 9.09 32.35
C GLY A 35 14.47 9.13 33.54
N ALA A 36 13.35 8.41 33.47
CA ALA A 36 12.34 8.35 34.54
C ALA A 36 12.85 7.68 35.83
N LEU A 37 13.77 6.75 35.72
CA LEU A 37 14.45 6.09 36.86
C LEU A 37 15.60 6.93 37.40
N GLY A 38 16.06 7.96 36.70
CA GLY A 38 17.26 8.71 37.03
C GLY A 38 18.53 7.88 36.90
N ALA A 39 18.56 6.94 35.97
CA ALA A 39 19.65 5.99 35.81
C ALA A 39 20.88 6.56 35.07
N SER A 40 20.76 7.74 34.43
CA SER A 40 21.88 8.44 33.75
C SER A 40 22.59 7.53 32.73
N ASP A 41 21.84 7.00 31.78
CA ASP A 41 22.23 6.07 30.70
C ASP A 41 22.71 4.66 31.16
N ARG A 42 22.71 4.37 32.46
CA ARG A 42 23.15 3.06 32.96
C ARG A 42 22.25 1.92 32.51
N LEU A 43 20.93 2.12 32.44
CA LEU A 43 19.99 1.11 31.93
C LEU A 43 20.22 0.85 30.45
N VAL A 44 20.37 1.91 29.65
CA VAL A 44 20.66 1.81 28.22
C VAL A 44 21.97 1.05 27.99
N GLN A 45 23.03 1.40 28.72
CA GLN A 45 24.34 0.74 28.60
C GLN A 45 24.29 -0.73 29.04
N ALA A 46 23.60 -1.05 30.13
CA ALA A 46 23.44 -2.42 30.62
C ALA A 46 22.73 -3.32 29.59
N LEU A 47 21.66 -2.81 28.96
CA LEU A 47 20.92 -3.51 27.92
C LEU A 47 21.73 -3.63 26.63
N ALA A 48 22.41 -2.57 26.20
CA ALA A 48 23.29 -2.61 25.04
C ALA A 48 24.39 -3.67 25.23
N GLY A 49 24.99 -3.75 26.43
CA GLY A 49 25.97 -4.79 26.77
C GLY A 49 25.37 -6.21 26.78
N ALA A 50 24.16 -6.36 27.30
CA ALA A 50 23.49 -7.67 27.39
C ALA A 50 23.02 -8.22 26.03
N PHE A 51 22.73 -7.35 25.06
CA PHE A 51 22.39 -7.74 23.69
C PHE A 51 23.61 -7.87 22.77
N LEU A 52 24.81 -7.60 23.25
CA LEU A 52 26.01 -7.90 22.46
C LEU A 52 26.17 -9.42 22.31
N PRO A 53 26.58 -9.89 21.12
CA PRO A 53 26.81 -11.30 20.91
C PRO A 53 27.89 -11.83 21.90
N ALA A 54 27.58 -12.93 22.57
CA ALA A 54 28.58 -13.67 23.30
C ALA A 54 29.68 -14.22 22.34
N GLY A 55 30.76 -14.78 22.86
CA GLY A 55 31.88 -15.24 22.04
C GLY A 55 31.57 -16.23 20.91
N ASP A 56 30.38 -16.82 20.90
CA ASP A 56 29.81 -17.68 19.83
C ASP A 56 29.02 -16.91 18.75
N GLY A 57 28.89 -15.59 18.88
CA GLY A 57 28.24 -14.73 17.90
C GLY A 57 26.73 -14.67 17.95
N PHE A 58 26.07 -15.26 18.94
CA PHE A 58 24.61 -15.24 19.06
C PHE A 58 24.13 -14.15 20.01
N VAL A 59 23.08 -13.43 19.56
CA VAL A 59 22.35 -12.46 20.38
C VAL A 59 21.33 -13.22 21.23
N PRO A 60 21.26 -12.98 22.56
CA PRO A 60 20.30 -13.67 23.41
C PRO A 60 18.86 -13.28 23.03
N ARG A 61 17.95 -14.26 23.00
CA ARG A 61 16.52 -14.03 22.71
C ARG A 61 15.86 -13.18 23.80
N LEU A 62 16.09 -13.55 25.06
CA LEU A 62 15.53 -12.88 26.24
C LEU A 62 16.67 -12.27 27.06
N VAL A 63 16.55 -11.00 27.35
CA VAL A 63 17.44 -10.28 28.26
C VAL A 63 16.64 -9.77 29.45
N ARG A 64 17.12 -10.05 30.65
CA ARG A 64 16.54 -9.55 31.90
C ARG A 64 17.52 -8.63 32.62
N VAL A 65 17.04 -7.46 33.01
CA VAL A 65 17.83 -6.45 33.74
C VAL A 65 17.04 -5.94 34.95
N ASP A 66 17.69 -5.82 36.10
CA ASP A 66 17.13 -5.12 37.25
C ASP A 66 17.31 -3.61 37.08
N ALA A 67 16.32 -2.98 36.44
CA ALA A 67 16.33 -1.56 36.15
C ALA A 67 16.21 -0.71 37.44
N GLY A 68 15.58 -1.24 38.46
CA GLY A 68 15.46 -0.58 39.76
C GLY A 68 16.82 -0.41 40.47
N ALA A 69 17.69 -1.41 40.37
CA ALA A 69 19.05 -1.35 40.93
C ALA A 69 19.97 -0.34 40.22
N LEU A 70 19.69 -0.03 38.96
CA LEU A 70 20.44 0.96 38.16
C LEU A 70 19.95 2.39 38.35
N GLY A 71 18.73 2.58 38.88
CA GLY A 71 18.11 3.89 39.08
C GLY A 71 18.35 4.49 40.48
N SER A 72 17.43 5.39 40.86
CA SER A 72 17.41 6.00 42.20
C SER A 72 17.07 4.97 43.28
N PRO A 73 17.69 5.03 44.47
CA PRO A 73 17.44 4.07 45.54
C PRO A 73 15.94 3.94 45.91
N GLY A 74 15.50 2.68 46.14
CA GLY A 74 14.14 2.37 46.62
C GLY A 74 13.10 2.04 45.55
N ARG A 75 13.45 2.05 44.27
CA ARG A 75 12.59 1.58 43.18
C ARG A 75 12.94 0.14 42.82
N GLN A 76 11.93 -0.72 42.79
CA GLN A 76 12.07 -2.11 42.37
C GLN A 76 11.38 -2.28 41.04
N LEU A 77 12.14 -2.53 39.98
CA LEU A 77 11.63 -2.82 38.64
C LEU A 77 12.63 -3.72 37.89
N ALA A 78 12.25 -4.94 37.62
CA ALA A 78 12.97 -5.81 36.69
C ALA A 78 12.29 -5.74 35.31
N ILE A 79 13.09 -5.73 34.25
CA ILE A 79 12.59 -5.68 32.88
C ILE A 79 13.15 -6.87 32.11
N SER A 80 12.24 -7.62 31.51
CA SER A 80 12.54 -8.72 30.60
C SER A 80 12.19 -8.29 29.18
N ILE A 81 13.13 -8.40 28.23
CA ILE A 81 12.96 -7.92 26.87
C ILE A 81 13.19 -9.06 25.88
N VAL A 82 12.25 -9.24 24.95
CA VAL A 82 12.35 -10.10 23.78
C VAL A 82 12.31 -9.19 22.54
N GLN A 83 13.48 -9.00 21.91
CA GLN A 83 13.61 -8.13 20.73
C GLN A 83 12.94 -8.72 19.48
N ASP A 84 12.98 -10.04 19.34
CA ASP A 84 12.36 -10.78 18.24
C ASP A 84 11.94 -12.17 18.70
N ALA A 85 10.64 -12.33 18.92
CA ALA A 85 10.07 -13.60 19.32
C ALA A 85 10.14 -14.68 18.23
N SER A 86 10.49 -14.36 17.00
CA SER A 86 10.66 -15.34 15.91
C SER A 86 12.02 -16.04 15.94
N THR A 87 12.98 -15.56 16.73
CA THR A 87 14.29 -16.20 16.86
C THR A 87 14.17 -17.54 17.59
N VAL A 88 14.72 -18.58 16.96
CA VAL A 88 14.72 -19.98 17.43
C VAL A 88 15.97 -20.31 18.23
N LEU A 89 16.90 -19.36 18.38
CA LEU A 89 18.22 -19.55 18.96
C LEU A 89 18.16 -19.52 20.50
N ASP A 90 17.62 -20.56 21.08
CA ASP A 90 18.02 -20.96 22.43
C ASP A 90 18.91 -22.22 22.35
N ALA A 91 19.68 -22.48 23.41
CA ALA A 91 20.55 -23.65 23.51
C ALA A 91 19.75 -24.97 23.47
N THR A 92 18.42 -24.93 23.49
CA THR A 92 17.54 -26.12 23.58
C THR A 92 16.90 -26.47 22.22
N GLY A 93 17.00 -25.63 21.19
CA GLY A 93 16.40 -25.85 19.85
C GLY A 93 14.87 -25.89 19.83
N ARG A 94 14.19 -25.34 20.85
CA ARG A 94 12.74 -25.31 20.93
C ARG A 94 12.13 -24.30 19.93
N PRO A 95 10.92 -24.59 19.39
CA PRO A 95 10.20 -23.66 18.53
C PRO A 95 9.93 -22.31 19.19
N ALA A 96 9.95 -21.24 18.40
CA ALA A 96 9.69 -19.87 18.87
C ALA A 96 8.34 -19.72 19.62
N ALA A 97 7.32 -20.45 19.16
CA ALA A 97 5.99 -20.49 19.78
C ALA A 97 6.00 -21.05 21.20
N GLN A 98 6.76 -22.16 21.41
CA GLN A 98 6.91 -22.77 22.74
C GLN A 98 7.64 -21.85 23.71
N LEU A 99 8.71 -21.19 23.23
CA LEU A 99 9.47 -20.23 24.04
C LEU A 99 8.60 -19.05 24.45
N LEU A 100 7.79 -18.50 23.53
CA LEU A 100 6.87 -17.41 23.85
C LEU A 100 5.82 -17.84 24.89
N LEU A 101 5.27 -19.04 24.75
CA LEU A 101 4.30 -19.56 25.71
C LEU A 101 4.93 -19.71 27.11
N ASP A 102 6.11 -20.32 27.21
CA ASP A 102 6.83 -20.50 28.48
C ASP A 102 7.18 -19.13 29.12
N GLU A 103 7.59 -18.14 28.33
CA GLU A 103 7.86 -16.77 28.78
C GLU A 103 6.60 -16.10 29.34
N LEU A 104 5.45 -16.25 28.67
CA LEU A 104 4.17 -15.69 29.13
C LEU A 104 3.67 -16.40 30.41
N GLU A 105 3.81 -17.71 30.52
CA GLU A 105 3.47 -18.47 31.73
C GLU A 105 4.34 -18.04 32.93
N ALA A 106 5.63 -17.85 32.70
CA ALA A 106 6.54 -17.34 33.72
C ALA A 106 6.14 -15.93 34.17
N MET A 107 5.78 -15.05 33.22
CA MET A 107 5.36 -13.68 33.51
C MET A 107 4.02 -13.58 34.21
N GLN A 108 3.08 -14.49 33.99
CA GLN A 108 1.82 -14.53 34.76
C GLN A 108 2.07 -14.81 36.24
N SER A 109 3.08 -15.60 36.56
CA SER A 109 3.49 -15.97 37.93
C SER A 109 4.49 -15.00 38.56
N ALA A 110 5.05 -14.06 37.78
CA ALA A 110 6.10 -13.13 38.22
C ALA A 110 5.53 -12.01 39.13
N PRO A 111 6.36 -11.40 39.99
CA PRO A 111 5.97 -10.26 40.83
C PRO A 111 5.47 -9.06 39.99
N GLU A 112 4.61 -8.22 40.60
CA GLU A 112 4.13 -6.99 39.94
C GLU A 112 5.22 -5.99 39.59
N THR A 113 6.39 -6.12 40.19
CA THR A 113 7.59 -5.31 39.92
C THR A 113 8.36 -5.78 38.69
N GLU A 114 7.92 -6.83 38.00
CA GLU A 114 8.55 -7.32 36.77
C GLU A 114 7.73 -6.93 35.55
N ALA A 115 8.37 -6.27 34.56
CA ALA A 115 7.81 -5.91 33.27
C ALA A 115 8.38 -6.78 32.15
N TYR A 116 7.55 -7.07 31.16
CA TYR A 116 7.92 -7.85 29.98
C TYR A 116 7.58 -7.04 28.72
N LEU A 117 8.60 -6.82 27.89
CA LEU A 117 8.48 -6.12 26.61
C LEU A 117 8.83 -7.10 25.48
N CYS A 118 7.88 -7.36 24.58
CA CYS A 118 8.05 -8.37 23.55
C CYS A 118 7.69 -7.84 22.16
N CYS A 119 8.59 -8.03 21.19
CA CYS A 119 8.32 -7.88 19.77
C CYS A 119 7.94 -9.24 19.18
N VAL A 120 6.74 -9.36 18.65
CA VAL A 120 6.24 -10.61 18.08
C VAL A 120 5.60 -10.36 16.70
N ASN A 121 5.72 -11.31 15.80
CA ASN A 121 4.96 -11.32 14.57
C ASN A 121 3.65 -12.12 14.74
N ARG A 122 2.68 -11.90 13.84
CA ARG A 122 1.36 -12.55 13.93
C ARG A 122 1.47 -14.07 13.83
N GLY A 123 2.37 -14.58 12.96
CA GLY A 123 2.55 -16.03 12.79
C GLY A 123 3.00 -16.72 14.07
N VAL A 124 4.02 -16.17 14.78
CA VAL A 124 4.47 -16.73 16.06
C VAL A 124 3.39 -16.64 17.13
N LEU A 125 2.56 -15.57 17.11
CA LEU A 125 1.44 -15.43 18.05
C LEU A 125 0.37 -16.49 17.80
N ASP A 126 0.03 -16.75 16.53
CA ASP A 126 -0.94 -17.78 16.16
C ASP A 126 -0.41 -19.19 16.49
N ASP A 127 0.85 -19.46 16.19
CA ASP A 127 1.51 -20.73 16.53
C ASP A 127 1.58 -20.95 18.06
N ALA A 128 1.81 -19.89 18.85
CA ALA A 128 1.80 -19.98 20.30
C ALA A 128 0.40 -20.24 20.85
N LEU A 129 -0.66 -19.71 20.23
CA LEU A 129 -2.02 -20.02 20.58
C LEU A 129 -2.36 -21.50 20.30
N ILE A 130 -1.93 -22.03 19.17
CA ILE A 130 -2.08 -23.47 18.85
C ILE A 130 -1.35 -24.33 19.89
N GLU A 131 -0.11 -23.98 20.21
CA GLU A 131 0.68 -24.69 21.23
C GLU A 131 -0.01 -24.66 22.61
N ALA A 132 -0.59 -23.52 23.01
CA ALA A 132 -1.32 -23.39 24.26
C ALA A 132 -2.59 -24.27 24.30
N ILE A 133 -3.28 -24.42 23.16
CA ILE A 133 -4.42 -25.33 23.02
C ILE A 133 -3.96 -26.79 23.17
N ASP A 134 -2.88 -27.17 22.49
CA ASP A 134 -2.34 -28.54 22.51
C ASP A 134 -1.82 -28.94 23.89
N ARG A 135 -1.21 -28.02 24.62
CA ARG A 135 -0.77 -28.25 26.01
C ARG A 135 -1.91 -28.26 27.05
N GLY A 136 -3.10 -27.76 26.69
CA GLY A 136 -4.20 -27.58 27.63
C GLY A 136 -3.97 -26.48 28.67
N SER A 137 -3.12 -25.50 28.37
CA SER A 137 -2.78 -24.34 29.24
C SER A 137 -3.91 -23.33 29.25
N GLY A 138 -4.95 -23.52 30.09
CA GLY A 138 -6.18 -22.74 30.07
C GLY A 138 -5.98 -21.22 30.17
N CYS A 139 -5.22 -20.73 31.16
CA CYS A 139 -4.99 -19.29 31.35
C CYS A 139 -4.16 -18.66 30.22
N SER A 140 -3.11 -19.33 29.77
CA SER A 140 -2.26 -18.83 28.67
C SER A 140 -2.97 -18.87 27.33
N ARG A 141 -3.83 -19.86 27.11
CA ARG A 141 -4.73 -19.91 25.96
C ARG A 141 -5.68 -18.70 25.96
N GLU A 142 -6.38 -18.43 27.07
CA GLU A 142 -7.29 -17.30 27.20
C GLU A 142 -6.56 -15.96 26.96
N LEU A 143 -5.34 -15.81 27.50
CA LEU A 143 -4.50 -14.64 27.25
C LEU A 143 -4.16 -14.48 25.76
N LEU A 144 -3.68 -15.55 25.12
CA LEU A 144 -3.30 -15.51 23.70
C LEU A 144 -4.52 -15.27 22.78
N GLU A 145 -5.68 -15.85 23.11
CA GLU A 145 -6.96 -15.57 22.43
C GLU A 145 -7.33 -14.08 22.57
N ALA A 146 -7.20 -13.50 23.77
CA ALA A 146 -7.48 -12.09 24.01
C ALA A 146 -6.51 -11.18 23.23
N VAL A 147 -5.21 -11.49 23.25
CA VAL A 147 -4.19 -10.76 22.49
C VAL A 147 -4.46 -10.84 20.98
N THR A 148 -4.68 -12.04 20.44
CA THR A 148 -4.94 -12.24 19.00
C THR A 148 -6.19 -11.48 18.56
N ARG A 149 -7.24 -11.48 19.36
CA ARG A 149 -8.46 -10.68 19.09
C ARG A 149 -8.18 -9.19 19.15
N ALA A 150 -7.44 -8.70 20.14
CA ALA A 150 -7.14 -7.27 20.28
C ALA A 150 -6.30 -6.72 19.13
N VAL A 151 -5.34 -7.48 18.64
CA VAL A 151 -4.49 -7.05 17.51
C VAL A 151 -5.10 -7.34 16.14
N SER A 152 -6.26 -7.98 16.10
CA SER A 152 -6.95 -8.26 14.84
C SER A 152 -7.41 -6.97 14.17
N LEU A 153 -7.51 -6.98 12.84
CA LEU A 153 -8.07 -5.86 12.06
C LEU A 153 -9.60 -5.96 11.93
N ALA A 154 -10.21 -6.89 12.65
CA ALA A 154 -11.67 -7.05 12.66
C ALA A 154 -12.35 -5.82 13.28
N PRO A 155 -13.54 -5.45 12.77
CA PRO A 155 -14.23 -4.24 13.23
C PRO A 155 -14.73 -4.33 14.67
N ASP A 156 -14.92 -5.54 15.20
CA ASP A 156 -15.38 -5.84 16.55
C ASP A 156 -14.21 -6.19 17.50
N ALA A 157 -12.99 -5.97 17.08
CA ALA A 157 -11.82 -6.23 17.92
C ALA A 157 -11.85 -5.36 19.19
N PRO A 158 -11.53 -5.92 20.35
CA PRO A 158 -11.55 -5.20 21.63
C PRO A 158 -10.41 -4.18 21.72
N SER A 159 -10.37 -3.43 22.83
CA SER A 159 -9.26 -2.52 23.16
C SER A 159 -7.93 -3.27 23.21
N CYS A 160 -6.87 -2.60 22.76
CA CYS A 160 -5.51 -3.11 22.89
C CYS A 160 -4.96 -2.96 24.31
N TRP A 161 -5.53 -2.05 25.08
CA TRP A 161 -5.31 -1.87 26.51
C TRP A 161 -6.39 -0.98 27.16
N PRO A 162 -6.92 -1.40 28.35
CA PRO A 162 -6.71 -2.71 28.98
C PRO A 162 -7.31 -3.85 28.15
N LEU A 163 -6.70 -5.03 28.20
CA LEU A 163 -7.31 -6.23 27.64
C LEU A 163 -8.42 -6.75 28.57
N ASP A 164 -9.51 -7.20 27.97
CA ASP A 164 -10.56 -7.89 28.71
C ASP A 164 -9.98 -9.08 29.48
N SER A 165 -10.28 -9.20 30.76
CA SER A 165 -9.78 -10.23 31.68
C SER A 165 -8.28 -10.18 32.02
N PHE A 166 -7.47 -9.35 31.33
CA PHE A 166 -6.02 -9.23 31.52
C PHE A 166 -5.57 -7.77 31.61
N PRO A 167 -5.96 -6.99 32.65
CA PRO A 167 -5.67 -5.55 32.71
C PRO A 167 -4.17 -5.19 32.79
N ALA A 168 -3.34 -6.16 33.20
CA ALA A 168 -1.88 -5.98 33.25
C ALA A 168 -1.19 -6.20 31.90
N VAL A 169 -1.93 -6.54 30.84
CA VAL A 169 -1.41 -6.83 29.49
C VAL A 169 -1.88 -5.79 28.51
N ALA A 170 -0.97 -5.31 27.69
CA ALA A 170 -1.25 -4.51 26.50
C ALA A 170 -0.68 -5.20 25.26
N ALA A 171 -1.43 -5.19 24.18
CA ALA A 171 -0.98 -5.69 22.89
C ALA A 171 -1.24 -4.63 21.82
N TRP A 172 -0.21 -4.17 21.11
CA TRP A 172 -0.34 -3.10 20.13
C TRP A 172 -0.01 -3.56 18.71
N PRO A 173 -0.95 -3.45 17.76
CA PRO A 173 -0.72 -3.83 16.37
C PRO A 173 0.01 -2.71 15.62
N MET A 174 1.34 -2.79 15.58
CA MET A 174 2.21 -1.81 14.92
C MET A 174 1.99 -1.72 13.39
N ASP A 175 1.43 -2.76 12.79
CA ASP A 175 1.11 -2.84 11.37
C ASP A 175 -0.26 -2.24 10.99
N ALA A 176 -1.03 -1.79 11.97
CA ALA A 176 -2.31 -1.12 11.74
C ALA A 176 -2.16 0.41 11.61
N GLU A 177 -1.10 1.00 12.15
CA GLU A 177 -0.90 2.44 12.11
C GLU A 177 -0.41 2.92 10.74
N SER A 178 -0.89 4.10 10.33
CA SER A 178 -0.41 4.76 9.11
C SER A 178 0.77 5.67 9.43
N LEU A 179 1.90 5.43 8.78
CA LEU A 179 3.07 6.31 8.87
C LEU A 179 2.92 7.60 8.04
N LEU A 180 1.85 7.69 7.25
CA LEU A 180 1.53 8.86 6.41
C LEU A 180 0.61 9.86 7.12
N LEU A 181 0.05 9.50 8.26
CA LEU A 181 -0.82 10.37 9.07
C LEU A 181 -0.06 10.90 10.30
N PRO A 182 -0.40 12.10 10.78
CA PRO A 182 0.10 12.59 12.05
C PRO A 182 -0.29 11.66 13.20
N PRO A 183 0.59 11.46 14.20
CA PRO A 183 0.24 10.71 15.41
C PRO A 183 -0.94 11.36 16.16
N ALA A 184 -1.75 10.55 16.86
CA ALA A 184 -2.91 11.03 17.62
C ALA A 184 -2.56 12.09 18.69
N ARG A 185 -1.33 12.06 19.22
CA ARG A 185 -0.83 13.06 20.19
C ARG A 185 -0.32 14.35 19.53
N GLY A 186 -0.48 14.50 18.22
CA GLY A 186 0.05 15.62 17.44
C GLY A 186 1.50 15.39 16.99
N GLY A 187 1.95 16.23 16.09
CA GLY A 187 3.28 16.15 15.49
C GLY A 187 3.23 15.97 13.98
N GLU A 188 4.38 15.79 13.37
CA GLU A 188 4.52 15.57 11.94
C GLU A 188 4.38 14.07 11.63
N ALA A 189 3.75 13.73 10.49
CA ALA A 189 3.66 12.35 10.03
C ALA A 189 5.06 11.73 9.83
N PRO A 190 5.31 10.48 10.27
CA PRO A 190 6.63 9.86 10.16
C PRO A 190 7.22 9.87 8.75
N ALA A 191 6.40 9.59 7.73
CA ALA A 191 6.84 9.63 6.33
C ALA A 191 7.25 11.03 5.88
N LYS A 192 6.57 12.08 6.34
CA LYS A 192 6.92 13.47 6.04
C LYS A 192 8.25 13.84 6.70
N SER A 193 8.46 13.46 7.96
CA SER A 193 9.71 13.63 8.67
C SER A 193 10.87 12.89 7.97
N LEU A 194 10.64 11.63 7.53
CA LEU A 194 11.63 10.86 6.77
C LEU A 194 12.06 11.58 5.50
N VAL A 195 11.09 12.03 4.68
CA VAL A 195 11.40 12.76 3.43
C VAL A 195 12.15 14.05 3.74
N ARG A 196 11.74 14.82 4.75
CA ARG A 196 12.42 16.04 5.18
C ARG A 196 13.87 15.76 5.54
N HIS A 197 14.15 14.76 6.38
CA HIS A 197 15.50 14.38 6.77
C HIS A 197 16.34 13.88 5.57
N ALA A 198 15.75 13.10 4.66
CA ALA A 198 16.45 12.63 3.48
C ALA A 198 16.87 13.77 2.54
N LEU A 199 16.15 14.91 2.56
CA LEU A 199 16.40 16.07 1.71
C LEU A 199 17.30 17.13 2.38
N GLU A 200 17.71 16.97 3.64
CA GLU A 200 18.59 17.90 4.37
C GLU A 200 19.92 18.12 3.62
N GLU A 201 20.33 19.37 3.50
CA GLU A 201 21.56 19.74 2.76
C GLU A 201 22.83 19.08 3.30
N SER A 202 22.91 18.91 4.60
CA SER A 202 24.05 18.27 5.28
C SER A 202 24.29 16.81 4.87
N ARG A 203 23.28 16.15 4.29
CA ARG A 203 23.34 14.75 3.83
C ARG A 203 23.74 14.61 2.37
N TRP A 204 23.91 15.73 1.67
CA TRP A 204 24.20 15.75 0.24
C TRP A 204 25.53 16.42 -0.04
N LEU A 205 26.11 16.11 -1.19
CA LEU A 205 27.30 16.83 -1.66
C LEU A 205 26.97 18.33 -1.80
N PRO A 206 27.96 19.22 -1.54
CA PRO A 206 27.78 20.66 -1.75
C PRO A 206 27.30 20.96 -3.18
N ALA A 207 26.52 22.02 -3.32
CA ALA A 207 26.04 22.44 -4.63
C ALA A 207 27.20 22.65 -5.60
N GLY A 208 27.11 22.06 -6.80
CA GLY A 208 28.13 22.14 -7.83
C GLY A 208 29.27 21.11 -7.73
N SER A 209 29.38 20.32 -6.66
CA SER A 209 30.41 19.28 -6.51
C SER A 209 30.01 17.91 -7.06
N CYS A 210 28.78 17.75 -7.57
CA CYS A 210 28.31 16.50 -8.15
C CYS A 210 29.09 16.16 -9.44
N ALA A 211 29.69 14.98 -9.51
CA ALA A 211 30.46 14.53 -10.64
C ALA A 211 29.65 14.44 -11.96
N ALA A 212 28.35 14.19 -11.88
CA ALA A 212 27.44 14.18 -13.04
C ALA A 212 26.87 15.57 -13.38
N GLY A 213 27.13 16.57 -12.57
CA GLY A 213 26.65 17.93 -12.77
C GLY A 213 25.13 18.00 -12.93
N PRO A 214 24.64 18.83 -13.88
CA PRO A 214 23.21 19.01 -14.13
C PRO A 214 22.50 17.75 -14.69
N SER A 215 23.25 16.75 -15.11
CA SER A 215 22.72 15.48 -15.64
C SER A 215 22.56 14.40 -14.56
N CYS A 216 22.71 14.76 -13.27
CA CYS A 216 22.50 13.83 -12.18
C CYS A 216 20.99 13.65 -11.90
N PRO A 217 20.41 12.44 -12.10
CA PRO A 217 19.00 12.20 -11.82
C PRO A 217 18.68 12.33 -10.32
N PHE A 218 19.59 11.96 -9.45
CA PHE A 218 19.41 11.97 -8.00
C PHE A 218 19.40 13.38 -7.42
N CYS A 219 20.35 14.22 -7.82
CA CYS A 219 20.33 15.64 -7.44
C CYS A 219 19.09 16.35 -7.98
N GLY A 220 18.69 16.04 -9.22
CA GLY A 220 17.43 16.54 -9.80
C GLY A 220 16.19 16.06 -9.06
N SER A 221 16.16 14.80 -8.61
CA SER A 221 15.07 14.23 -7.78
C SER A 221 14.99 14.94 -6.43
N ARG A 222 16.14 15.15 -5.74
CA ARG A 222 16.21 15.91 -4.50
C ARG A 222 15.62 17.31 -4.64
N GLU A 223 16.08 18.07 -5.63
CA GLU A 223 15.59 19.44 -5.86
C GLU A 223 14.08 19.48 -6.09
N ARG A 224 13.55 18.53 -6.83
CA ARG A 224 12.13 18.42 -7.12
C ARG A 224 11.31 18.08 -5.88
N LEU A 225 11.70 17.03 -5.16
CA LEU A 225 11.03 16.64 -3.93
C LEU A 225 11.12 17.74 -2.85
N ALA A 226 12.19 18.53 -2.83
CA ALA A 226 12.30 19.67 -1.94
C ALA A 226 11.31 20.81 -2.30
N ARG A 227 11.03 21.01 -3.59
CA ARG A 227 10.00 21.97 -4.05
C ARG A 227 8.59 21.47 -3.81
N ASP A 228 8.36 20.18 -4.07
CA ASP A 228 7.03 19.54 -3.93
C ASP A 228 6.68 19.24 -2.45
N ARG A 229 7.61 19.49 -1.51
CA ARG A 229 7.43 19.20 -0.07
C ARG A 229 6.19 19.85 0.51
N ASP A 230 5.91 21.07 0.13
CA ASP A 230 4.76 21.82 0.64
C ASP A 230 3.43 21.40 0.00
N GLU A 231 3.47 20.86 -1.22
CA GLU A 231 2.30 20.36 -1.95
C GLU A 231 1.99 18.90 -1.64
N GLY A 232 2.98 18.13 -1.17
CA GLY A 232 2.81 16.78 -0.67
C GLY A 232 2.31 15.74 -1.70
N SER A 233 2.51 15.98 -2.99
CA SER A 233 1.97 15.12 -4.07
C SER A 233 2.43 13.67 -3.97
N LEU A 234 3.72 13.43 -3.67
CA LEU A 234 4.25 12.08 -3.46
C LEU A 234 3.56 11.41 -2.26
N LEU A 235 3.51 12.09 -1.11
CA LEU A 235 2.90 11.52 0.10
C LEU A 235 1.39 11.28 -0.08
N ARG A 236 0.71 12.14 -0.84
CA ARG A 236 -0.70 11.94 -1.22
C ARG A 236 -0.88 10.67 -2.05
N MET A 237 -0.04 10.44 -3.06
CA MET A 237 -0.09 9.21 -3.85
C MET A 237 0.19 7.97 -3.00
N LEU A 238 1.18 8.03 -2.09
CA LEU A 238 1.44 6.93 -1.16
C LEU A 238 0.24 6.70 -0.21
N ARG A 239 -0.45 7.76 0.21
CA ARG A 239 -1.67 7.64 1.02
C ARG A 239 -2.82 7.00 0.22
N TRP A 240 -3.01 7.40 -1.02
CA TRP A 240 -3.98 6.75 -1.90
C TRP A 240 -3.71 5.26 -2.10
N TYR A 241 -2.43 4.88 -2.18
CA TYR A 241 -2.07 3.47 -2.21
C TYR A 241 -2.51 2.74 -0.93
N GLU A 242 -2.28 3.33 0.26
CA GLU A 242 -2.75 2.74 1.51
C GLU A 242 -4.27 2.55 1.54
N VAL A 243 -5.03 3.60 1.21
CA VAL A 243 -6.50 3.55 1.31
C VAL A 243 -7.11 2.63 0.25
N ALA A 244 -6.54 2.57 -0.94
CA ALA A 244 -7.05 1.73 -2.02
C ALA A 244 -6.66 0.25 -1.86
N SER A 245 -5.44 -0.05 -1.41
CA SER A 245 -4.97 -1.42 -1.23
C SER A 245 -5.36 -2.02 0.14
N GLY A 246 -5.73 -1.18 1.10
CA GLY A 246 -5.92 -1.59 2.50
C GLY A 246 -4.65 -2.01 3.23
N LYS A 247 -3.48 -1.78 2.63
CA LYS A 247 -2.16 -2.07 3.21
C LYS A 247 -1.60 -0.84 3.90
N ARG A 248 -0.76 -1.05 4.92
CA ARG A 248 0.01 0.01 5.57
C ARG A 248 1.46 -0.06 5.14
N TRP A 249 2.10 1.09 5.06
CA TRP A 249 3.53 1.18 4.86
C TRP A 249 4.27 0.81 6.15
N SER A 250 5.25 -0.08 6.06
CA SER A 250 6.21 -0.25 7.14
C SER A 250 7.32 0.80 7.05
N PHE A 251 8.06 1.04 8.14
CA PHE A 251 9.26 1.89 8.09
C PHE A 251 10.29 1.35 7.09
N ARG A 252 10.45 0.03 7.01
CA ARG A 252 11.36 -0.61 6.04
C ARG A 252 10.97 -0.28 4.60
N ASP A 253 9.67 -0.36 4.28
CA ASP A 253 9.19 -0.04 2.93
C ASP A 253 9.42 1.42 2.59
N LEU A 254 9.11 2.34 3.51
CA LEU A 254 9.32 3.77 3.30
C LEU A 254 10.81 4.13 3.19
N PHE A 255 11.67 3.60 4.06
CA PHE A 255 13.12 3.82 3.97
C PHE A 255 13.67 3.28 2.65
N SER A 256 13.28 2.06 2.27
CA SER A 256 13.70 1.45 1.00
C SER A 256 13.21 2.27 -0.19
N LEU A 257 11.95 2.73 -0.17
CA LEU A 257 11.38 3.55 -1.24
C LEU A 257 12.10 4.89 -1.36
N VAL A 258 12.24 5.65 -0.28
CA VAL A 258 12.90 6.97 -0.30
C VAL A 258 14.36 6.84 -0.73
N SER A 259 15.07 5.83 -0.22
CA SER A 259 16.45 5.53 -0.65
C SER A 259 16.53 5.20 -2.14
N TYR A 260 15.59 4.38 -2.65
CA TYR A 260 15.52 4.04 -4.06
C TYR A 260 15.25 5.27 -4.93
N LEU A 261 14.32 6.13 -4.54
CA LEU A 261 13.97 7.34 -5.29
C LEU A 261 15.11 8.37 -5.34
N LEU A 262 15.95 8.44 -4.31
CA LEU A 262 16.99 9.45 -4.15
C LEU A 262 18.40 8.95 -4.50
N ALA A 263 18.67 7.66 -4.40
CA ALA A 263 20.00 7.09 -4.63
C ALA A 263 20.02 5.96 -5.66
N GLY A 264 18.85 5.42 -6.03
CA GLY A 264 18.73 4.29 -6.92
C GLY A 264 19.25 2.98 -6.32
N HIS A 265 19.16 1.91 -7.09
CA HIS A 265 19.76 0.62 -6.76
C HIS A 265 20.65 0.15 -7.91
N ARG A 266 21.82 -0.36 -7.60
CA ARG A 266 22.84 -0.74 -8.58
C ARG A 266 22.94 -2.25 -8.67
N VAL A 267 22.56 -2.80 -9.82
CA VAL A 267 22.53 -4.26 -10.04
C VAL A 267 23.80 -4.75 -10.75
N SER A 268 24.49 -3.87 -11.49
CA SER A 268 25.67 -4.27 -12.24
C SER A 268 26.89 -4.44 -11.32
N PRO A 269 27.62 -5.56 -11.39
CA PRO A 269 28.89 -5.71 -10.70
C PRO A 269 29.92 -4.62 -11.04
N ARG A 270 29.82 -4.03 -12.24
CA ARG A 270 30.69 -2.92 -12.68
C ARG A 270 30.40 -1.62 -11.94
N ASP A 271 29.20 -1.50 -11.38
CA ASP A 271 28.76 -0.33 -10.63
C ASP A 271 28.87 -0.55 -9.11
N ALA A 272 29.28 -1.74 -8.70
CA ALA A 272 29.53 -2.05 -7.30
C ALA A 272 30.62 -1.12 -6.75
N GLY A 273 30.30 -0.39 -5.69
CA GLY A 273 31.21 0.58 -5.06
C GLY A 273 31.16 2.01 -5.64
N LEU A 274 30.41 2.26 -6.72
CA LEU A 274 30.18 3.65 -7.16
C LEU A 274 29.13 4.33 -6.27
N GLU A 275 29.41 5.56 -5.86
CA GLU A 275 28.39 6.44 -5.28
C GLU A 275 27.30 6.77 -6.31
N PRO A 276 26.06 7.11 -5.92
CA PRO A 276 24.98 7.43 -6.85
C PRO A 276 25.36 8.47 -7.90
N CYS A 277 25.98 9.56 -7.49
CA CYS A 277 26.45 10.60 -8.42
C CYS A 277 27.59 10.13 -9.33
N GLY A 278 28.46 9.24 -8.86
CA GLY A 278 29.53 8.62 -9.67
C GLY A 278 28.96 7.69 -10.75
N TRP A 279 27.93 6.90 -10.43
CA TRP A 279 27.20 6.12 -11.41
C TRP A 279 26.54 7.01 -12.47
N ALA A 280 25.89 8.08 -12.05
CA ALA A 280 25.26 9.03 -12.96
C ALA A 280 26.30 9.69 -13.88
N ALA A 281 27.48 10.05 -13.35
CA ALA A 281 28.58 10.61 -14.12
C ALA A 281 29.12 9.63 -15.18
N ARG A 282 29.25 8.34 -14.82
CA ARG A 282 29.64 7.29 -15.78
C ARG A 282 28.62 7.17 -16.91
N LEU A 283 27.34 7.14 -16.62
CA LEU A 283 26.30 7.08 -17.65
C LEU A 283 26.28 8.35 -18.53
N ALA A 284 26.46 9.52 -17.93
CA ALA A 284 26.55 10.77 -18.69
C ALA A 284 27.75 10.75 -19.66
N GLY A 285 28.91 10.23 -19.24
CA GLY A 285 30.08 10.05 -20.13
C GLY A 285 29.84 9.05 -21.26
N LEU A 286 29.11 7.96 -20.99
CA LEU A 286 28.68 7.00 -22.02
C LEU A 286 27.71 7.65 -23.01
N ASP A 287 26.80 8.47 -22.53
CA ASP A 287 25.86 9.21 -23.35
C ASP A 287 26.56 10.26 -24.25
N GLU A 288 27.56 10.98 -23.72
CA GLU A 288 28.37 11.86 -24.53
C GLU A 288 29.11 11.12 -25.66
N THR A 289 29.59 9.90 -25.38
CA THR A 289 30.23 9.05 -26.39
C THR A 289 29.25 8.69 -27.50
N ALA A 290 28.01 8.32 -27.16
CA ALA A 290 26.97 8.08 -28.14
C ALA A 290 26.65 9.32 -28.97
N ASN A 291 26.60 10.51 -28.37
CA ASN A 291 26.30 11.78 -29.06
C ASN A 291 27.41 12.24 -30.01
N ARG A 292 28.65 11.86 -29.73
CA ARG A 292 29.80 12.18 -30.63
C ARG A 292 29.90 11.27 -31.86
N GLY A 293 28.89 10.45 -32.13
CA GLY A 293 28.83 9.56 -33.29
C GLY A 293 29.48 8.20 -33.06
N GLY A 294 29.60 7.77 -31.81
CA GLY A 294 30.01 6.41 -31.47
C GLY A 294 29.03 5.38 -32.04
N LYS A 295 29.51 4.20 -32.43
CA LYS A 295 28.63 3.11 -32.88
C LYS A 295 27.66 2.72 -31.75
N PRO A 296 26.40 2.47 -32.08
CA PRO A 296 25.42 2.06 -31.09
C PRO A 296 25.86 0.80 -30.34
N SER A 297 25.79 0.88 -29.04
CA SER A 297 25.92 -0.27 -28.13
C SER A 297 24.83 -0.23 -27.07
N ARG A 298 24.52 -1.38 -26.51
CA ARG A 298 23.50 -1.45 -25.44
C ARG A 298 23.84 -0.52 -24.28
N GLU A 299 25.11 -0.36 -23.96
CA GLU A 299 25.55 0.43 -22.82
C GLU A 299 25.50 1.94 -23.11
N THR A 300 26.08 2.37 -24.25
CA THR A 300 26.17 3.79 -24.61
C THR A 300 24.82 4.37 -25.03
N SER A 301 24.08 3.69 -25.90
CA SER A 301 22.85 4.22 -26.48
C SER A 301 21.67 4.22 -25.50
N SER A 302 21.65 3.31 -24.50
CA SER A 302 20.59 3.31 -23.49
C SER A 302 20.87 4.20 -22.27
N SER A 303 22.05 4.86 -22.19
CA SER A 303 22.47 5.62 -21.01
C SER A 303 21.51 6.76 -20.67
N ILE A 304 21.10 7.58 -21.63
CA ILE A 304 20.15 8.68 -21.39
C ILE A 304 18.79 8.17 -20.91
N PHE A 305 18.30 7.04 -21.44
CA PHE A 305 17.06 6.42 -21.02
C PHE A 305 17.15 5.95 -19.56
N GLN A 306 18.28 5.37 -19.17
CA GLN A 306 18.54 4.94 -17.80
C GLN A 306 18.62 6.13 -16.83
N LEU A 307 19.29 7.22 -17.21
CA LEU A 307 19.35 8.45 -16.42
C LEU A 307 17.96 9.05 -16.21
N VAL A 308 17.12 9.10 -17.24
CA VAL A 308 15.74 9.57 -17.11
C VAL A 308 14.92 8.65 -16.23
N ALA A 309 15.04 7.32 -16.43
CA ALA A 309 14.31 6.33 -15.63
C ALA A 309 14.73 6.31 -14.16
N ALA A 310 15.92 6.77 -13.81
CA ALA A 310 16.40 6.89 -12.44
C ALA A 310 15.85 8.13 -11.69
N GLN A 311 15.17 9.04 -12.37
CA GLN A 311 14.48 10.15 -11.70
C GLN A 311 13.26 9.62 -10.95
N TYR A 312 12.98 10.18 -9.76
CA TYR A 312 11.97 9.65 -8.84
C TYR A 312 10.58 9.44 -9.46
N GLN A 313 10.13 10.35 -10.32
CA GLN A 313 8.84 10.28 -10.99
C GLN A 313 8.72 9.13 -12.00
N HIS A 314 9.85 8.63 -12.53
CA HIS A 314 9.90 7.48 -13.42
C HIS A 314 10.26 6.19 -12.68
N ALA A 315 11.05 6.29 -11.62
CA ALA A 315 11.43 5.17 -10.78
C ALA A 315 10.23 4.54 -10.06
N LEU A 316 9.21 5.33 -9.70
CA LEU A 316 7.95 4.85 -9.13
C LEU A 316 7.16 3.94 -10.09
N PHE A 317 7.31 4.13 -11.40
CA PHE A 317 6.51 3.48 -12.44
C PHE A 317 7.42 2.83 -13.49
N HIS A 318 8.27 1.90 -13.04
CA HIS A 318 9.32 1.29 -13.86
C HIS A 318 8.79 0.38 -14.96
N ARG A 319 7.55 -0.07 -14.92
CA ARG A 319 6.96 -0.90 -15.98
C ARG A 319 6.59 -0.07 -17.19
N TRP A 320 6.92 -0.62 -18.34
CA TRP A 320 6.47 -0.16 -19.65
C TRP A 320 5.64 -1.29 -20.25
N ASP A 321 4.32 -1.07 -20.40
CA ASP A 321 3.35 -2.11 -20.80
C ASP A 321 3.54 -2.62 -22.23
N ARG A 322 4.39 -1.98 -23.00
CA ARG A 322 4.71 -2.44 -24.35
C ARG A 322 6.12 -2.98 -24.38
N ASP A 323 6.21 -4.30 -24.48
CA ASP A 323 7.47 -4.93 -24.84
C ASP A 323 7.99 -4.35 -26.17
N ALA A 324 9.25 -3.91 -26.17
CA ALA A 324 9.98 -3.72 -27.40
C ALA A 324 10.23 -5.10 -28.02
N GLY A 325 9.21 -5.63 -28.65
CA GLY A 325 9.25 -6.95 -29.25
C GLY A 325 10.16 -6.99 -30.48
N PRO A 326 10.36 -8.17 -31.06
CA PRO A 326 11.12 -8.34 -32.30
C PRO A 326 10.64 -7.44 -33.44
N SER A 327 9.39 -7.00 -33.41
CA SER A 327 8.80 -6.08 -34.38
C SER A 327 9.47 -4.69 -34.37
N LEU A 328 9.76 -4.13 -33.19
CA LEU A 328 10.42 -2.82 -33.11
C LEU A 328 11.83 -2.86 -33.70
N LEU A 329 12.60 -3.91 -33.37
CA LEU A 329 13.94 -4.07 -33.95
C LEU A 329 13.90 -4.26 -35.47
N ARG A 330 12.91 -5.00 -35.99
CA ARG A 330 12.69 -5.17 -37.41
C ARG A 330 12.40 -3.83 -38.08
N ASP A 331 11.49 -3.04 -37.55
CA ASP A 331 11.11 -1.74 -38.09
C ASP A 331 12.34 -0.78 -38.12
N ILE A 332 13.16 -0.77 -37.04
CA ILE A 332 14.40 0.00 -36.97
C ILE A 332 15.37 -0.42 -38.09
N LYS A 333 15.61 -1.73 -38.27
CA LYS A 333 16.51 -2.26 -39.31
C LYS A 333 16.00 -2.01 -40.73
N GLU A 334 14.70 -2.17 -40.98
CA GLU A 334 14.10 -1.90 -42.28
C GLU A 334 14.20 -0.43 -42.70
N LEU A 335 14.29 0.47 -41.72
CA LEU A 335 14.50 1.90 -41.93
C LEU A 335 15.98 2.29 -42.05
N GLY A 336 16.90 1.35 -41.80
CA GLY A 336 18.34 1.63 -41.77
C GLY A 336 18.76 2.50 -40.58
N LEU A 337 18.07 2.37 -39.45
CA LEU A 337 18.34 3.12 -38.22
C LEU A 337 19.09 2.28 -37.16
N ASP A 338 19.68 1.19 -37.57
CA ASP A 338 20.50 0.34 -36.70
C ASP A 338 21.83 1.00 -36.28
N ASP A 339 22.25 2.06 -36.97
CA ASP A 339 23.34 2.95 -36.58
C ASP A 339 22.88 4.20 -35.81
N ASP A 340 21.57 4.39 -35.58
CA ASP A 340 21.04 5.51 -34.78
C ASP A 340 21.01 5.19 -33.30
N ASN A 341 21.75 5.97 -32.48
CA ASN A 341 21.85 5.77 -31.04
C ASN A 341 20.53 5.96 -30.32
N THR A 342 19.61 6.80 -30.80
CA THR A 342 18.32 7.05 -30.17
C THR A 342 17.36 5.89 -30.42
N ALA A 343 17.25 5.42 -31.66
CA ALA A 343 16.41 4.30 -32.04
C ALA A 343 16.84 3.00 -31.35
N MET A 344 18.14 2.69 -31.41
CA MET A 344 18.69 1.51 -30.77
C MET A 344 18.67 1.60 -29.24
N GLY A 345 18.90 2.78 -28.68
CA GLY A 345 18.79 3.04 -27.25
C GLY A 345 17.39 2.78 -26.72
N LEU A 346 16.36 3.25 -27.40
CA LEU A 346 14.96 2.98 -27.08
C LEU A 346 14.65 1.47 -27.09
N TYR A 347 15.12 0.77 -28.16
CA TYR A 347 14.95 -0.67 -28.26
C TYR A 347 15.62 -1.42 -27.10
N TRP A 348 16.89 -1.13 -26.80
CA TRP A 348 17.62 -1.82 -25.73
C TRP A 348 17.08 -1.48 -24.34
N PHE A 349 16.65 -0.25 -24.10
CA PHE A 349 16.02 0.15 -22.85
C PHE A 349 14.75 -0.66 -22.60
N LEU A 350 13.86 -0.74 -23.59
CA LEU A 350 12.57 -1.43 -23.46
C LEU A 350 12.67 -2.95 -23.53
N SER A 351 13.69 -3.50 -24.22
CA SER A 351 13.95 -4.94 -24.25
C SER A 351 14.56 -5.48 -22.96
N SER A 352 15.02 -4.60 -22.08
CA SER A 352 15.47 -4.93 -20.73
C SER A 352 14.26 -5.27 -19.86
N ARG A 353 13.90 -6.55 -19.74
CA ARG A 353 12.76 -7.04 -18.94
C ARG A 353 12.86 -6.75 -17.44
N ARG A 354 14.00 -6.28 -16.95
CA ARG A 354 14.21 -5.93 -15.53
C ARG A 354 14.60 -4.48 -15.43
N ALA A 355 13.85 -3.72 -14.65
CA ALA A 355 14.35 -2.42 -14.20
C ALA A 355 15.70 -2.66 -13.51
N PRO A 356 16.80 -2.08 -14.02
CA PRO A 356 18.13 -2.41 -13.52
C PRO A 356 18.37 -1.98 -12.09
N TYR A 357 17.40 -1.32 -11.44
CA TYR A 357 17.54 -0.68 -10.14
C TYR A 357 16.44 -1.03 -9.14
N LEU A 358 15.61 -2.04 -9.42
CA LEU A 358 14.50 -2.39 -8.54
C LEU A 358 14.98 -3.24 -7.37
N PRO A 359 14.97 -2.74 -6.13
CA PRO A 359 15.23 -3.55 -4.96
C PRO A 359 14.15 -4.64 -4.82
N SER A 360 14.56 -5.88 -4.61
CA SER A 360 13.61 -7.00 -4.41
C SER A 360 12.64 -6.76 -3.25
N MET A 361 13.07 -6.00 -2.24
CA MET A 361 12.27 -5.71 -1.04
C MET A 361 11.05 -4.81 -1.28
N ILE A 362 11.08 -3.97 -2.34
CA ILE A 362 9.98 -3.05 -2.67
C ILE A 362 9.35 -3.35 -4.03
N GLY A 363 9.78 -4.44 -4.68
CA GLY A 363 9.30 -4.82 -6.01
C GLY A 363 7.79 -4.92 -6.09
N ASP A 364 7.19 -5.69 -5.19
CA ASP A 364 5.73 -5.90 -5.15
C ASP A 364 4.96 -4.62 -4.83
N VAL A 365 5.54 -3.75 -3.99
CA VAL A 365 4.94 -2.45 -3.65
C VAL A 365 4.94 -1.53 -4.85
N LEU A 366 6.06 -1.43 -5.56
CA LEU A 366 6.16 -0.60 -6.77
C LEU A 366 5.30 -1.14 -7.92
N GLU A 367 5.16 -2.46 -8.00
CA GLU A 367 4.26 -3.10 -8.95
C GLU A 367 2.80 -2.70 -8.67
N GLY A 368 2.36 -2.84 -7.43
CA GLY A 368 1.02 -2.45 -7.00
C GLY A 368 0.75 -0.94 -7.14
N LEU A 369 1.76 -0.10 -6.85
CA LEU A 369 1.70 1.34 -7.12
C LEU A 369 1.47 1.62 -8.61
N GLY A 370 2.22 0.95 -9.50
CA GLY A 370 2.11 1.13 -10.96
C GLY A 370 0.76 0.69 -11.52
N GLU A 371 0.17 -0.35 -10.99
CA GLU A 371 -1.15 -0.81 -11.40
C GLU A 371 -2.26 0.19 -11.01
N LEU A 372 -2.15 0.80 -9.84
CA LEU A 372 -3.18 1.66 -9.28
C LEU A 372 -2.99 3.15 -9.63
N LEU A 373 -1.75 3.63 -9.60
CA LEU A 373 -1.43 5.05 -9.58
C LEU A 373 -0.50 5.50 -10.70
N ASP A 374 -0.25 4.71 -11.77
CA ASP A 374 0.59 5.18 -12.88
C ASP A 374 -0.08 6.36 -13.60
N PRO A 375 0.51 7.58 -13.55
CA PRO A 375 -0.07 8.74 -14.21
C PRO A 375 -0.15 8.61 -15.74
N ALA A 376 0.60 7.70 -16.34
CA ALA A 376 0.50 7.41 -17.76
C ALA A 376 -0.89 6.88 -18.16
N LEU A 377 -1.63 6.29 -17.20
CA LEU A 377 -2.98 5.75 -17.37
C LEU A 377 -4.08 6.75 -17.01
N ALA A 378 -3.74 7.95 -16.51
CA ALA A 378 -4.73 8.96 -16.15
C ALA A 378 -5.68 9.30 -17.32
N ALA A 379 -6.93 9.64 -17.01
CA ALA A 379 -7.92 9.96 -18.02
C ALA A 379 -7.49 11.19 -18.85
N PRO A 380 -7.82 11.25 -20.15
CA PRO A 380 -7.43 12.37 -21.00
C PRO A 380 -8.00 13.73 -20.57
N ASP A 381 -9.14 13.73 -19.92
CA ASP A 381 -9.82 14.91 -19.37
C ASP A 381 -9.33 15.29 -17.97
N ALA A 382 -8.48 14.48 -17.34
CA ALA A 382 -7.88 14.82 -16.07
C ALA A 382 -7.10 16.14 -16.16
N GLU A 383 -7.38 17.05 -15.22
CA GLU A 383 -6.71 18.35 -15.16
C GLU A 383 -5.37 18.26 -14.44
N VAL A 384 -4.39 18.93 -15.00
CA VAL A 384 -3.06 19.13 -14.43
C VAL A 384 -2.88 20.59 -14.05
N GLN A 385 -2.52 20.86 -12.82
CA GLN A 385 -2.14 22.19 -12.37
C GLN A 385 -0.62 22.37 -12.50
N ALA A 386 -0.17 22.96 -13.59
CA ALA A 386 1.24 23.18 -13.88
C ALA A 386 1.88 24.29 -13.03
N SER A 387 1.11 25.32 -12.67
CA SER A 387 1.50 26.42 -11.79
C SER A 387 0.24 27.00 -11.10
N ARG A 388 0.43 28.00 -10.21
CA ARG A 388 -0.71 28.66 -9.55
C ARG A 388 -1.80 29.14 -10.52
N ASN A 389 -1.41 29.56 -11.73
CA ASN A 389 -2.31 30.17 -12.71
C ASN A 389 -2.49 29.35 -14.00
N THR A 390 -1.88 28.16 -14.11
CA THR A 390 -1.90 27.37 -15.34
C THR A 390 -2.48 26.00 -15.07
N ARG A 391 -3.68 25.76 -15.62
CA ARG A 391 -4.33 24.45 -15.65
C ARG A 391 -4.57 24.04 -17.10
N PHE A 392 -4.47 22.75 -17.37
CA PHE A 392 -4.82 22.19 -18.67
C PHE A 392 -5.20 20.71 -18.52
N ALA A 393 -6.00 20.21 -19.46
CA ALA A 393 -6.34 18.80 -19.51
C ALA A 393 -5.21 17.99 -20.16
N LEU A 394 -4.97 16.75 -19.69
CA LEU A 394 -3.97 15.85 -20.29
C LEU A 394 -4.21 15.62 -21.79
N ARG A 395 -5.46 15.68 -22.26
CA ARG A 395 -5.84 15.62 -23.68
C ARG A 395 -5.06 16.63 -24.54
N GLU A 396 -4.74 17.80 -24.00
CA GLU A 396 -3.93 18.78 -24.73
C GLU A 396 -2.50 18.30 -25.00
N VAL A 397 -1.94 17.58 -24.05
CA VAL A 397 -0.62 16.93 -24.20
C VAL A 397 -0.75 15.79 -25.22
N ASP A 398 -1.73 14.93 -25.06
CA ASP A 398 -1.96 13.76 -25.92
C ASP A 398 -2.11 14.16 -27.39
N ILE A 399 -2.92 15.18 -27.68
CA ILE A 399 -3.14 15.69 -29.04
C ILE A 399 -1.83 16.19 -29.65
N ARG A 400 -1.01 16.94 -28.91
CA ARG A 400 0.25 17.49 -29.44
C ARG A 400 1.26 16.38 -29.71
N PHE A 401 1.46 15.45 -28.76
CA PHE A 401 2.35 14.33 -28.96
C PHE A 401 1.88 13.36 -30.06
N SER A 402 0.57 13.21 -30.27
CA SER A 402 0.05 12.41 -31.38
C SER A 402 0.37 13.00 -32.75
N ARG A 403 0.49 14.33 -32.84
CA ARG A 403 0.89 15.03 -34.10
C ARG A 403 2.39 14.97 -34.31
N SER A 404 3.16 15.37 -33.30
CA SER A 404 4.62 15.41 -33.34
C SER A 404 5.20 15.49 -31.93
N VAL A 405 6.30 14.78 -31.70
CA VAL A 405 7.04 14.89 -30.42
C VAL A 405 7.57 16.31 -30.22
N LEU A 406 7.96 17.00 -31.30
CA LEU A 406 8.45 18.38 -31.25
C LEU A 406 7.35 19.35 -30.79
N GLU A 407 6.13 19.25 -31.34
CA GLU A 407 5.00 20.09 -30.94
C GLU A 407 4.67 19.92 -29.46
N GLY A 408 4.69 18.67 -28.98
CA GLY A 408 4.50 18.36 -27.56
C GLY A 408 5.61 18.93 -26.67
N LEU A 409 6.87 18.79 -27.08
CA LEU A 409 8.01 19.30 -26.35
C LEU A 409 7.99 20.84 -26.25
N ASP A 410 7.74 21.53 -27.37
CA ASP A 410 7.71 23.00 -27.39
C ASP A 410 6.58 23.59 -26.54
N TYR A 411 5.45 22.91 -26.48
CA TYR A 411 4.36 23.27 -25.55
C TYR A 411 4.82 23.19 -24.09
N LEU A 412 5.46 22.09 -23.70
CA LEU A 412 5.87 21.85 -22.32
C LEU A 412 7.10 22.66 -21.89
N ARG A 413 7.99 23.00 -22.83
CA ARG A 413 9.12 23.92 -22.55
C ARG A 413 8.64 25.27 -22.04
N LYS A 414 7.57 25.80 -22.61
CA LYS A 414 6.96 27.07 -22.17
C LYS A 414 6.44 27.02 -20.72
N LEU A 415 6.05 25.83 -20.27
CA LEU A 415 5.52 25.59 -18.92
C LEU A 415 6.63 25.28 -17.89
N GLN A 416 7.87 25.07 -18.32
CA GLN A 416 9.05 24.74 -17.47
C GLN A 416 8.84 23.55 -16.52
N ILE A 417 8.05 22.56 -16.96
CA ILE A 417 7.64 21.42 -16.15
C ILE A 417 8.66 20.28 -16.20
N LEU A 418 9.28 20.09 -17.37
CA LEU A 418 10.21 18.99 -17.61
C LEU A 418 11.60 19.23 -17.00
N THR A 419 12.29 18.14 -16.62
CA THR A 419 13.70 18.18 -16.24
C THR A 419 14.58 18.41 -17.46
N ARG A 420 15.83 18.80 -17.23
CA ARG A 420 16.84 18.89 -18.29
C ARG A 420 17.02 17.55 -19.01
N LEU A 421 17.11 16.44 -18.25
CA LEU A 421 17.26 15.09 -18.82
C LEU A 421 16.05 14.69 -19.68
N GLU A 422 14.84 14.99 -19.22
CA GLU A 422 13.60 14.75 -19.99
C GLU A 422 13.58 15.58 -21.27
N VAL A 423 13.89 16.87 -21.20
CA VAL A 423 13.96 17.75 -22.38
C VAL A 423 14.98 17.24 -23.39
N GLU A 424 16.13 16.74 -22.93
CA GLU A 424 17.18 16.20 -23.80
C GLU A 424 16.73 14.90 -24.47
N LEU A 425 16.20 13.93 -23.70
CA LEU A 425 15.71 12.67 -24.26
C LEU A 425 14.56 12.89 -25.25
N ILE A 426 13.54 13.68 -24.85
CA ILE A 426 12.40 13.97 -25.70
C ILE A 426 12.85 14.76 -26.95
N GLY A 427 13.84 15.63 -26.83
CA GLY A 427 14.43 16.35 -27.96
C GLY A 427 15.11 15.42 -28.97
N ARG A 428 15.77 14.35 -28.51
CA ARG A 428 16.33 13.30 -29.40
C ARG A 428 15.23 12.50 -30.08
N LEU A 429 14.20 12.13 -29.34
CA LEU A 429 13.02 11.45 -29.89
C LEU A 429 12.26 12.34 -30.89
N ALA A 430 12.22 13.66 -30.67
CA ALA A 430 11.62 14.62 -31.61
C ALA A 430 12.40 14.71 -32.93
N ARG A 431 13.74 14.67 -32.90
CA ARG A 431 14.56 14.62 -34.11
C ARG A 431 14.26 13.34 -34.89
N LEU A 432 14.29 12.20 -34.24
CA LEU A 432 13.98 10.91 -34.86
C LEU A 432 12.56 10.88 -35.46
N ASP A 433 11.54 11.40 -34.73
CA ASP A 433 10.16 11.53 -35.22
C ASP A 433 10.08 12.41 -36.47
N GLY A 434 10.87 13.52 -36.53
CA GLY A 434 10.99 14.41 -37.68
C GLY A 434 11.63 13.73 -38.90
N GLU A 435 12.72 12.98 -38.71
CA GLU A 435 13.37 12.21 -39.76
C GLU A 435 12.44 11.16 -40.38
N LEU A 436 11.68 10.46 -39.54
CA LEU A 436 10.66 9.48 -39.96
C LEU A 436 9.49 10.12 -40.72
N SER A 437 9.28 11.42 -40.57
CA SER A 437 8.25 12.18 -41.29
C SER A 437 8.70 12.61 -42.67
N SER A 438 9.99 12.46 -42.98
CA SER A 438 10.53 12.91 -44.28
C SER A 438 9.91 12.15 -45.45
N PRO A 439 9.65 12.84 -46.60
CA PRO A 439 9.04 12.21 -47.79
C PRO A 439 9.83 11.02 -48.33
N GLY A 440 11.15 11.05 -48.20
CA GLY A 440 12.03 9.98 -48.69
C GLY A 440 11.86 8.67 -47.92
N VAL A 441 11.78 8.75 -46.56
CA VAL A 441 11.59 7.59 -45.70
C VAL A 441 10.16 7.06 -45.85
N ARG A 442 9.17 7.93 -45.85
CA ARG A 442 7.73 7.56 -45.97
C ARG A 442 7.41 6.88 -47.29
N ARG A 443 8.06 7.27 -48.40
CA ARG A 443 7.86 6.60 -49.69
C ARG A 443 8.51 5.21 -49.76
N ARG A 444 9.63 5.01 -49.10
CA ARG A 444 10.40 3.75 -49.16
C ARG A 444 9.85 2.67 -48.22
N ARG A 445 9.49 3.03 -46.99
CA ARG A 445 9.06 2.11 -45.94
C ARG A 445 7.93 2.71 -45.09
N PRO A 446 6.73 2.91 -45.66
CA PRO A 446 5.66 3.64 -45.00
C PRO A 446 5.15 2.98 -43.72
N LEU A 447 5.06 1.65 -43.68
CA LEU A 447 4.54 0.92 -42.52
C LEU A 447 5.51 0.99 -41.33
N SER A 448 6.79 0.66 -41.57
CA SER A 448 7.82 0.67 -40.52
C SER A 448 8.03 2.08 -39.96
N ALA A 449 8.01 3.12 -40.84
CA ALA A 449 8.06 4.52 -40.40
C ALA A 449 6.86 4.89 -39.52
N THR A 450 5.64 4.52 -39.93
CA THR A 450 4.43 4.82 -39.17
C THR A 450 4.41 4.09 -37.83
N ASN A 451 4.80 2.81 -37.80
CA ASN A 451 4.88 2.02 -36.57
C ASN A 451 5.88 2.61 -35.58
N LEU A 452 7.09 2.90 -36.02
CA LEU A 452 8.14 3.47 -35.18
C LEU A 452 7.75 4.87 -34.69
N GLN A 453 7.16 5.73 -35.54
CA GLN A 453 6.66 7.04 -35.11
C GLN A 453 5.60 6.94 -34.02
N ARG A 454 4.59 6.07 -34.23
CA ARG A 454 3.54 5.86 -33.24
C ARG A 454 4.13 5.40 -31.91
N PHE A 455 5.11 4.51 -31.96
CA PHE A 455 5.79 4.00 -30.77
C PHE A 455 6.56 5.10 -30.03
N ILE A 456 7.35 5.90 -30.75
CA ILE A 456 8.13 7.02 -30.20
C ILE A 456 7.23 8.07 -29.55
N ARG A 457 6.14 8.43 -30.23
CA ARG A 457 5.16 9.41 -29.75
C ARG A 457 4.45 8.95 -28.48
N ASP A 458 4.03 7.69 -28.47
CA ASP A 458 3.41 7.07 -27.29
C ASP A 458 4.38 7.01 -26.11
N PHE A 459 5.65 6.61 -26.36
CA PHE A 459 6.68 6.58 -25.33
C PHE A 459 6.95 7.96 -24.73
N ALA A 460 7.15 8.97 -25.58
CA ALA A 460 7.41 10.34 -25.13
C ALA A 460 6.20 10.93 -24.37
N CYS A 461 4.98 10.67 -24.83
CA CYS A 461 3.76 11.11 -24.17
C CYS A 461 3.62 10.48 -22.77
N ARG A 462 3.83 9.17 -22.65
CA ARG A 462 3.77 8.47 -21.35
C ARG A 462 4.82 8.97 -20.35
N LEU A 463 6.05 9.20 -20.83
CA LEU A 463 7.12 9.76 -20.01
C LEU A 463 6.70 11.13 -19.44
N VAL A 464 6.14 11.99 -20.28
CA VAL A 464 5.63 13.30 -19.86
C VAL A 464 4.46 13.18 -18.90
N ARG A 465 3.50 12.32 -19.17
CA ARG A 465 2.35 12.10 -18.28
C ARG A 465 2.79 11.64 -16.89
N ARG A 466 3.78 10.74 -16.79
CA ARG A 466 4.37 10.32 -15.50
C ARG A 466 5.02 11.48 -14.77
N SER A 467 5.80 12.30 -15.48
CA SER A 467 6.44 13.49 -14.89
C SER A 467 5.42 14.50 -14.35
N LEU A 468 4.39 14.80 -15.13
CA LEU A 468 3.30 15.70 -14.75
C LEU A 468 2.46 15.13 -13.58
N GLY A 469 1.99 13.91 -13.75
CA GLY A 469 1.05 13.30 -12.81
C GLY A 469 1.65 13.03 -11.45
N THR A 470 2.92 12.65 -11.35
CA THR A 470 3.59 12.47 -10.06
C THR A 470 3.71 13.77 -9.28
N ARG A 471 3.93 14.90 -9.98
CA ARG A 471 4.05 16.23 -9.35
C ARG A 471 2.71 16.83 -8.92
N THR A 472 1.64 16.45 -9.58
CA THR A 472 0.30 17.02 -9.38
C THR A 472 -0.68 16.03 -8.76
N ALA A 473 -0.21 14.81 -8.49
CA ALA A 473 -1.05 13.69 -8.06
C ALA A 473 -2.22 13.45 -9.04
N THR A 474 -1.95 13.52 -10.35
CA THR A 474 -2.94 13.27 -11.39
C THR A 474 -2.81 11.81 -11.85
N VAL A 475 -3.72 10.97 -11.41
CA VAL A 475 -3.82 9.55 -11.72
C VAL A 475 -5.22 9.22 -12.24
N LEU A 476 -5.44 8.00 -12.74
CA LEU A 476 -6.71 7.62 -13.39
C LEU A 476 -7.94 7.95 -12.52
N ASP A 477 -7.90 7.52 -11.28
CA ASP A 477 -9.01 7.63 -10.35
C ASP A 477 -8.81 8.73 -9.28
N ALA A 478 -8.00 9.76 -9.55
CA ALA A 478 -7.66 10.79 -8.56
C ALA A 478 -8.87 11.42 -7.85
N PRO A 479 -9.99 11.77 -8.52
CA PRO A 479 -11.17 12.28 -7.85
C PRO A 479 -11.79 11.26 -6.89
N ILE A 480 -11.95 10.02 -7.34
CA ILE A 480 -12.54 8.92 -6.53
C ILE A 480 -11.64 8.58 -5.34
N LEU A 481 -10.31 8.53 -5.54
CA LEU A 481 -9.34 8.29 -4.46
C LEU A 481 -9.35 9.41 -3.42
N SER A 482 -9.45 10.66 -3.86
CA SER A 482 -9.56 11.81 -2.96
C SER A 482 -10.86 11.79 -2.16
N ASP A 483 -11.97 11.41 -2.80
CA ASP A 483 -13.28 11.29 -2.15
C ASP A 483 -13.25 10.13 -1.14
N PHE A 484 -12.72 8.98 -1.53
CA PHE A 484 -12.58 7.82 -0.63
C PHE A 484 -11.70 8.15 0.59
N GLN A 485 -10.56 8.81 0.37
CA GLN A 485 -9.71 9.27 1.45
C GLN A 485 -10.46 10.20 2.40
N ARG A 486 -11.20 11.17 1.87
CA ARG A 486 -12.00 12.10 2.66
C ARG A 486 -13.06 11.37 3.50
N VAL A 487 -13.79 10.43 2.92
CA VAL A 487 -14.79 9.63 3.62
C VAL A 487 -14.18 8.79 4.76
N ILE A 488 -12.96 8.26 4.58
CA ILE A 488 -12.26 7.50 5.62
C ILE A 488 -11.73 8.40 6.74
N GLU A 489 -11.25 9.59 6.41
CA GLU A 489 -10.59 10.52 7.33
C GLU A 489 -11.57 11.51 7.98
N ASP A 490 -12.83 11.51 7.55
CA ASP A 490 -13.89 12.32 8.13
C ASP A 490 -14.24 11.82 9.55
N GLY A 491 -13.90 12.65 10.55
CA GLY A 491 -14.16 12.32 11.96
C GLY A 491 -15.64 12.32 12.34
N GLU A 492 -16.49 12.98 11.56
CA GLU A 492 -17.95 13.04 11.80
C GLU A 492 -18.68 11.85 11.17
N GLY A 493 -18.05 11.19 10.18
CA GLY A 493 -18.56 9.98 9.55
C GLY A 493 -19.77 10.18 8.64
N GLU A 494 -20.13 11.42 8.30
CA GLU A 494 -21.30 11.72 7.45
C GLU A 494 -21.18 11.05 6.08
N GLY A 495 -20.00 11.11 5.45
CA GLY A 495 -19.74 10.47 4.18
C GLY A 495 -19.88 8.94 4.24
N LEU A 496 -19.60 8.30 5.38
CA LEU A 496 -19.81 6.86 5.54
C LEU A 496 -21.30 6.49 5.60
N TYR A 497 -22.17 7.36 6.14
CA TYR A 497 -23.63 7.12 6.13
C TYR A 497 -24.20 7.20 4.72
N GLU A 498 -23.74 8.14 3.90
CA GLU A 498 -24.15 8.23 2.49
C GLU A 498 -23.79 6.94 1.74
N ILE A 499 -22.53 6.52 1.83
CA ILE A 499 -22.06 5.27 1.20
C ILE A 499 -22.79 4.04 1.75
N ALA A 500 -23.07 4.00 3.04
CA ALA A 500 -23.82 2.89 3.64
C ALA A 500 -25.22 2.78 3.02
N HIS A 501 -25.89 3.90 2.75
CA HIS A 501 -27.19 3.91 2.09
C HIS A 501 -27.13 3.36 0.67
N GLU A 502 -26.11 3.73 -0.10
CA GLU A 502 -25.92 3.22 -1.46
C GLU A 502 -25.59 1.70 -1.46
N VAL A 503 -24.76 1.26 -0.54
CA VAL A 503 -24.47 -0.18 -0.35
C VAL A 503 -25.72 -0.93 0.08
N GLU A 504 -26.61 -0.32 0.87
CA GLU A 504 -27.92 -0.88 1.22
C GLU A 504 -28.77 -1.13 -0.02
N GLN A 505 -28.83 -0.17 -0.94
CA GLN A 505 -29.56 -0.33 -2.21
C GLN A 505 -28.97 -1.44 -3.09
N LEU A 506 -27.63 -1.62 -3.09
CA LEU A 506 -26.97 -2.69 -3.82
C LEU A 506 -27.22 -4.10 -3.24
N LEU A 507 -27.30 -4.18 -1.93
CA LEU A 507 -27.55 -5.45 -1.24
C LEU A 507 -29.01 -5.88 -1.32
N ASN A 508 -29.94 -4.93 -1.28
CA ASN A 508 -31.38 -5.16 -1.31
C ASN A 508 -31.92 -4.94 -2.73
N ARG A 509 -32.79 -5.81 -3.18
CA ARG A 509 -33.53 -5.66 -4.44
C ARG A 509 -34.99 -5.36 -4.15
N ASN A 510 -35.53 -4.26 -4.68
CA ASN A 510 -36.94 -3.89 -4.51
C ASN A 510 -37.40 -3.95 -3.02
N GLN A 511 -36.58 -3.45 -2.11
CA GLN A 511 -36.80 -3.47 -0.66
C GLN A 511 -36.79 -4.87 -0.01
N ASP A 512 -36.29 -5.86 -0.71
CA ASP A 512 -36.12 -7.24 -0.25
C ASP A 512 -34.64 -7.63 -0.23
N PHE A 513 -34.27 -8.46 0.74
CA PHE A 513 -32.95 -9.07 0.79
C PHE A 513 -33.06 -10.52 0.33
N GLU A 514 -32.34 -10.87 -0.74
CA GLU A 514 -32.44 -12.16 -1.42
C GLU A 514 -31.20 -13.02 -1.14
N ILE A 515 -31.43 -14.28 -0.74
CA ILE A 515 -30.38 -15.27 -0.52
C ILE A 515 -30.64 -16.46 -1.47
N SER A 516 -29.66 -16.82 -2.30
CA SER A 516 -29.79 -18.00 -3.16
C SER A 516 -29.75 -19.28 -2.30
N LEU A 517 -30.73 -20.16 -2.51
CA LEU A 517 -30.79 -21.50 -1.94
C LEU A 517 -30.24 -22.57 -2.89
N THR A 518 -29.97 -22.22 -4.15
CA THR A 518 -29.60 -23.16 -5.21
C THR A 518 -28.19 -22.94 -5.76
N THR A 519 -27.51 -21.89 -5.33
CA THR A 519 -26.14 -21.59 -5.74
C THR A 519 -25.20 -21.59 -4.56
N THR A 520 -24.04 -22.21 -4.76
CA THR A 520 -22.90 -22.05 -3.86
C THR A 520 -22.16 -20.76 -4.20
N PHE A 521 -21.46 -20.21 -3.21
CA PHE A 521 -20.64 -18.99 -3.34
C PHE A 521 -19.77 -19.03 -4.61
N GLY A 522 -19.75 -17.93 -5.35
CA GLY A 522 -18.91 -17.75 -6.55
C GLY A 522 -19.43 -18.42 -7.82
N GLN A 523 -20.57 -19.11 -7.76
CA GLN A 523 -21.19 -19.69 -8.93
C GLN A 523 -22.25 -18.76 -9.55
N PRO A 524 -22.40 -18.73 -10.88
CA PRO A 524 -23.46 -17.94 -11.50
C PRO A 524 -24.85 -18.48 -11.09
N LEU A 525 -25.80 -17.57 -10.94
CA LEU A 525 -27.19 -17.94 -10.64
C LEU A 525 -27.74 -18.88 -11.72
N PRO A 526 -28.40 -19.99 -11.35
CA PRO A 526 -29.01 -20.89 -12.33
C PRO A 526 -30.15 -20.20 -13.11
N PRO A 527 -30.56 -20.75 -14.23
CA PRO A 527 -31.72 -20.25 -14.95
C PRO A 527 -32.94 -20.10 -14.03
N LEU A 528 -33.81 -19.12 -14.33
CA LEU A 528 -34.97 -18.79 -13.50
C LEU A 528 -35.79 -20.01 -13.07
N SER A 529 -36.04 -20.94 -14.01
CA SER A 529 -36.80 -22.17 -13.77
C SER A 529 -36.19 -23.11 -12.70
N ARG A 530 -34.89 -22.94 -12.37
CA ARG A 530 -34.17 -23.78 -11.41
C ARG A 530 -33.69 -22.94 -10.18
N ARG A 531 -34.13 -21.69 -10.08
CA ARG A 531 -33.71 -20.79 -9.03
C ARG A 531 -34.66 -20.91 -7.84
N ALA A 532 -34.09 -21.04 -6.64
CA ALA A 532 -34.81 -20.88 -5.39
C ALA A 532 -34.11 -19.81 -4.55
N MET A 533 -34.85 -18.83 -4.07
CA MET A 533 -34.38 -17.70 -3.29
C MET A 533 -35.14 -17.63 -1.97
N LEU A 534 -34.44 -17.46 -0.86
CA LEU A 534 -35.03 -17.02 0.39
C LEU A 534 -35.07 -15.49 0.36
N VAL A 535 -36.25 -14.93 0.45
CA VAL A 535 -36.48 -13.49 0.43
C VAL A 535 -36.98 -13.07 1.80
N VAL A 536 -36.26 -12.13 2.41
CA VAL A 536 -36.56 -11.53 3.72
C VAL A 536 -36.66 -10.02 3.57
N PRO A 537 -37.22 -9.29 4.56
CA PRO A 537 -37.23 -7.84 4.53
C PRO A 537 -35.83 -7.26 4.35
N ALA A 538 -35.74 -6.11 3.70
CA ALA A 538 -34.51 -5.37 3.47
C ALA A 538 -33.62 -5.32 4.72
N ARG A 539 -32.32 -5.45 4.52
CA ARG A 539 -31.32 -5.37 5.60
C ARG A 539 -30.71 -3.97 5.60
N SER A 540 -30.82 -3.28 6.73
CA SER A 540 -30.19 -1.96 6.91
C SER A 540 -28.67 -2.06 6.82
N VAL A 541 -28.05 -1.04 6.26
CA VAL A 541 -26.59 -0.90 6.26
C VAL A 541 -26.22 0.40 6.96
N ARG A 542 -25.29 0.32 7.89
CA ARG A 542 -24.86 1.47 8.70
C ARG A 542 -23.34 1.44 8.87
N PRO A 543 -22.68 2.60 9.05
CA PRO A 543 -21.29 2.64 9.44
C PRO A 543 -21.07 1.82 10.72
N LEU A 544 -20.03 1.00 10.72
CA LEU A 544 -19.61 0.29 11.91
C LEU A 544 -18.55 1.14 12.61
N GLN A 545 -18.96 1.81 13.68
CA GLN A 545 -18.04 2.60 14.48
C GLN A 545 -17.06 1.67 15.21
N ALA A 546 -15.77 2.01 15.16
CA ALA A 546 -14.77 1.31 15.95
C ALA A 546 -15.05 1.53 17.43
N ASN A 547 -15.42 0.46 18.14
CA ASN A 547 -15.92 0.55 19.52
C ASN A 547 -14.84 0.80 20.57
N ALA A 548 -13.57 0.83 20.23
CA ALA A 548 -12.53 0.81 21.24
C ALA A 548 -11.65 2.07 21.23
N SER A 549 -11.78 2.87 22.28
CA SER A 549 -10.67 3.72 22.73
C SER A 549 -9.44 2.83 23.02
N GLY A 550 -8.24 3.28 22.67
CA GLY A 550 -7.00 2.54 22.98
C GLY A 550 -6.60 1.49 21.95
N ARG A 551 -6.95 1.69 20.68
CA ARG A 551 -6.45 0.91 19.54
C ARG A 551 -6.25 1.80 18.32
N PRO A 552 -5.35 1.46 17.38
CA PRO A 552 -5.22 2.21 16.12
C PRO A 552 -6.47 2.02 15.25
N ALA A 553 -6.73 3.02 14.39
CA ALA A 553 -7.81 2.94 13.42
C ALA A 553 -7.57 1.79 12.43
N SER A 554 -8.65 1.08 12.08
CA SER A 554 -8.58 0.04 11.03
C SER A 554 -8.10 0.66 9.70
N PRO A 555 -7.22 -0.02 8.95
CA PRO A 555 -6.81 0.44 7.62
C PRO A 555 -7.97 0.50 6.62
N ILE A 556 -9.02 -0.29 6.85
CA ILE A 556 -10.21 -0.38 6.01
C ILE A 556 -11.42 -0.08 6.90
N PRO A 557 -12.33 0.84 6.51
CA PRO A 557 -13.58 1.04 7.21
C PRO A 557 -14.54 -0.12 6.96
N PHE A 558 -15.45 -0.33 7.90
CA PHE A 558 -16.46 -1.38 7.81
C PHE A 558 -17.86 -0.80 7.90
N LEU A 559 -18.79 -1.46 7.22
CA LEU A 559 -20.21 -1.22 7.36
C LEU A 559 -20.86 -2.44 8.03
N LYS A 560 -21.89 -2.22 8.82
CA LYS A 560 -22.69 -3.25 9.47
C LYS A 560 -23.94 -3.48 8.65
N VAL A 561 -24.14 -4.71 8.19
CA VAL A 561 -25.32 -5.14 7.44
C VAL A 561 -26.26 -5.89 8.39
N GLY A 562 -27.49 -5.42 8.52
CA GLY A 562 -28.51 -6.00 9.38
C GLY A 562 -28.41 -5.54 10.85
N ASP A 563 -29.34 -6.01 11.67
CA ASP A 563 -29.50 -5.62 13.06
C ASP A 563 -29.35 -6.80 14.02
N GLY A 564 -29.01 -6.50 15.27
CA GLY A 564 -28.94 -7.47 16.36
C GLY A 564 -27.93 -8.61 16.09
N ARG A 565 -28.34 -9.84 16.45
CA ARG A 565 -27.51 -11.05 16.31
C ARG A 565 -27.38 -11.55 14.87
N SER A 566 -28.22 -11.08 13.95
CA SER A 566 -28.20 -11.43 12.54
C SER A 566 -27.43 -10.40 11.69
N SER A 567 -26.61 -9.56 12.30
CA SER A 567 -25.77 -8.60 11.61
C SER A 567 -24.41 -9.18 11.24
N GLN A 568 -23.83 -8.67 10.13
CA GLN A 568 -22.50 -9.03 9.67
C GLN A 568 -21.74 -7.77 9.20
N PRO A 569 -20.43 -7.69 9.43
CA PRO A 569 -19.62 -6.62 8.88
C PRO A 569 -19.32 -6.87 7.40
N ILE A 570 -19.31 -5.82 6.61
CA ILE A 570 -18.77 -5.78 5.25
C ILE A 570 -17.65 -4.74 5.19
N ALA A 571 -16.51 -5.12 4.63
CA ALA A 571 -15.41 -4.18 4.42
C ALA A 571 -15.75 -3.20 3.29
N LEU A 572 -15.63 -1.91 3.54
CA LEU A 572 -15.73 -0.88 2.51
C LEU A 572 -14.38 -0.79 1.80
N THR A 573 -14.18 -1.68 0.84
CA THR A 573 -12.97 -1.68 -0.01
C THR A 573 -13.04 -0.56 -1.04
N TYR A 574 -11.90 -0.16 -1.58
CA TYR A 574 -11.84 0.82 -2.67
C TYR A 574 -12.67 0.40 -3.88
N ASP A 575 -12.59 -0.88 -4.27
CA ASP A 575 -13.39 -1.41 -5.39
C ASP A 575 -14.90 -1.24 -5.15
N LEU A 576 -15.38 -1.49 -3.94
CA LEU A 576 -16.78 -1.31 -3.58
C LEU A 576 -17.16 0.19 -3.62
N PHE A 577 -16.34 1.05 -3.03
CA PHE A 577 -16.56 2.49 -3.05
C PHE A 577 -16.61 3.05 -4.48
N LYS A 578 -15.62 2.69 -5.31
CA LYS A 578 -15.55 3.08 -6.71
C LYS A 578 -16.80 2.61 -7.49
N ALA A 579 -17.19 1.36 -7.29
CA ALA A 579 -18.38 0.81 -7.94
C ALA A 579 -19.67 1.56 -7.55
N VAL A 580 -19.81 1.97 -6.29
CA VAL A 580 -20.94 2.80 -5.84
C VAL A 580 -20.95 4.14 -6.59
N ARG A 581 -19.80 4.83 -6.64
CA ARG A 581 -19.70 6.12 -7.35
C ARG A 581 -19.98 6.00 -8.85
N GLU A 582 -19.47 4.96 -9.49
CA GLU A 582 -19.74 4.71 -10.92
C GLU A 582 -21.20 4.36 -11.20
N LEU A 583 -21.91 3.73 -10.25
CA LEU A 583 -23.35 3.49 -10.35
C LEU A 583 -24.16 4.77 -10.25
N GLU A 584 -23.79 5.70 -9.37
CA GLU A 584 -24.39 7.05 -9.27
C GLU A 584 -24.23 7.82 -10.59
N GLU A 585 -23.10 7.63 -11.29
CA GLU A 585 -22.82 8.21 -12.61
C GLU A 585 -23.53 7.47 -13.77
N GLY A 586 -24.28 6.41 -13.49
CA GLY A 586 -25.11 5.70 -14.47
C GLY A 586 -24.55 4.36 -14.98
N MET A 587 -23.51 3.81 -14.33
CA MET A 587 -23.05 2.45 -14.64
C MET A 587 -24.15 1.43 -14.32
N SER A 588 -24.28 0.39 -15.14
CA SER A 588 -25.22 -0.70 -14.87
C SER A 588 -24.71 -1.64 -13.77
N VAL A 589 -25.61 -2.09 -12.89
CA VAL A 589 -25.32 -3.15 -11.89
C VAL A 589 -24.76 -4.44 -12.54
N ALA A 590 -25.12 -4.72 -13.78
CA ALA A 590 -24.59 -5.86 -14.52
C ALA A 590 -23.11 -5.73 -14.89
N SER A 591 -22.54 -4.53 -14.83
CA SER A 591 -21.14 -4.21 -15.14
C SER A 591 -20.24 -4.17 -13.91
N LEU A 592 -20.76 -4.49 -12.72
CA LEU A 592 -20.00 -4.51 -11.48
C LEU A 592 -18.76 -5.42 -11.59
N PRO A 593 -17.60 -4.98 -11.04
CA PRO A 593 -16.41 -5.82 -10.97
C PRO A 593 -16.66 -7.15 -10.24
N ARG A 594 -15.98 -8.20 -10.67
CA ARG A 594 -16.11 -9.53 -10.03
C ARG A 594 -15.73 -9.51 -8.54
N THR A 595 -14.77 -8.70 -8.15
CA THR A 595 -14.35 -8.49 -6.75
C THR A 595 -15.50 -7.96 -5.91
N VAL A 596 -16.23 -6.98 -6.41
CA VAL A 596 -17.39 -6.39 -5.74
C VAL A 596 -18.54 -7.38 -5.66
N LEU A 597 -18.86 -8.07 -6.78
CA LEU A 597 -19.90 -9.11 -6.78
C LEU A 597 -19.58 -10.22 -5.77
N ALA A 598 -18.33 -10.70 -5.73
CA ALA A 598 -17.89 -11.70 -4.78
C ALA A 598 -18.02 -11.23 -3.33
N LEU A 599 -17.69 -9.96 -3.03
CA LEU A 599 -17.84 -9.37 -1.70
C LEU A 599 -19.31 -9.32 -1.27
N LEU A 600 -20.21 -8.86 -2.15
CA LEU A 600 -21.65 -8.80 -1.89
C LEU A 600 -22.26 -10.20 -1.69
N ASP A 601 -21.89 -11.16 -2.53
CA ASP A 601 -22.38 -12.54 -2.42
C ASP A 601 -21.84 -13.25 -1.16
N THR A 602 -20.58 -12.99 -0.79
CA THR A 602 -20.02 -13.47 0.49
C THR A 602 -20.81 -12.93 1.67
N THR A 603 -21.14 -11.64 1.64
CA THR A 603 -21.91 -10.99 2.69
C THR A 603 -23.31 -11.59 2.80
N ARG A 604 -23.98 -11.83 1.66
CA ARG A 604 -25.28 -12.52 1.61
C ARG A 604 -25.20 -13.94 2.18
N ALA A 605 -24.16 -14.69 1.79
CA ALA A 605 -23.96 -16.06 2.27
C ALA A 605 -23.69 -16.11 3.79
N ARG A 606 -22.91 -15.19 4.32
CA ARG A 606 -22.65 -15.09 5.77
C ARG A 606 -23.90 -14.72 6.58
N LEU A 607 -24.76 -13.87 6.03
CA LEU A 607 -26.03 -13.51 6.64
C LEU A 607 -27.06 -14.65 6.59
N ALA A 608 -26.97 -15.58 5.66
CA ALA A 608 -27.91 -16.67 5.51
C ALA A 608 -28.05 -17.52 6.77
N GLY A 609 -26.94 -17.91 7.40
CA GLY A 609 -26.96 -18.72 8.62
C GLY A 609 -27.67 -18.05 9.81
N PRO A 610 -27.31 -16.82 10.20
CA PRO A 610 -28.02 -16.05 11.22
C PRO A 610 -29.50 -15.81 10.90
N ILE A 611 -29.83 -15.48 9.64
CA ILE A 611 -31.22 -15.22 9.21
C ILE A 611 -32.09 -16.47 9.37
N VAL A 612 -31.60 -17.65 8.98
CA VAL A 612 -32.34 -18.92 9.10
C VAL A 612 -32.56 -19.32 10.57
N ARG A 613 -31.79 -18.79 11.49
CA ARG A 613 -31.96 -19.03 12.94
C ARG A 613 -32.83 -17.98 13.65
N ASP A 614 -33.19 -16.90 12.94
CA ASP A 614 -34.01 -15.82 13.48
C ASP A 614 -35.49 -16.06 13.17
N GLY A 615 -36.23 -16.55 14.14
CA GLY A 615 -37.66 -16.88 14.00
C GLY A 615 -38.52 -15.68 13.58
N GLN A 616 -38.19 -14.47 14.04
CA GLN A 616 -38.96 -13.26 13.67
C GLN A 616 -38.74 -12.85 12.21
N LEU A 617 -37.54 -13.06 11.71
CA LEU A 617 -37.25 -12.83 10.28
C LEU A 617 -37.90 -13.90 9.41
N LEU A 618 -37.89 -15.15 9.85
CA LEU A 618 -38.51 -16.26 9.12
C LEU A 618 -40.02 -16.14 9.02
N GLU A 619 -40.72 -15.60 10.02
CA GLU A 619 -42.17 -15.35 9.97
C GLU A 619 -42.55 -14.40 8.81
N ARG A 620 -41.62 -13.51 8.41
CA ARG A 620 -41.78 -12.55 7.30
C ARG A 620 -41.13 -13.01 6.03
N ALA A 621 -40.43 -14.15 6.04
CA ALA A 621 -39.72 -14.68 4.89
C ALA A 621 -40.66 -15.34 3.88
N ARG A 622 -40.23 -15.30 2.61
CA ARG A 622 -40.85 -16.06 1.53
C ARG A 622 -39.79 -16.81 0.74
N ILE A 623 -40.13 -17.98 0.24
CA ILE A 623 -39.27 -18.72 -0.68
C ILE A 623 -39.82 -18.51 -2.09
N GLN A 624 -39.00 -17.89 -2.93
CA GLN A 624 -39.30 -17.67 -4.34
C GLN A 624 -38.72 -18.83 -5.15
N VAL A 625 -39.53 -19.48 -5.99
CA VAL A 625 -39.12 -20.61 -6.79
C VAL A 625 -39.50 -20.37 -8.25
N GLY A 626 -38.49 -20.38 -9.12
CA GLY A 626 -38.70 -20.14 -10.53
C GLY A 626 -39.00 -18.67 -10.84
N SER A 627 -40.20 -18.37 -11.34
CA SER A 627 -40.60 -17.00 -11.66
C SER A 627 -40.62 -16.09 -10.42
N PRO A 628 -40.19 -14.81 -10.55
CA PRO A 628 -40.30 -13.84 -9.48
C PRO A 628 -41.71 -13.65 -8.90
N ASP A 629 -42.73 -13.94 -9.70
CA ASP A 629 -44.14 -13.82 -9.32
C ASP A 629 -44.66 -14.98 -8.48
N THR A 630 -43.86 -16.03 -8.22
CA THR A 630 -44.29 -17.21 -7.50
C THR A 630 -43.49 -17.37 -6.22
N SER A 631 -44.14 -17.19 -5.07
CA SER A 631 -43.49 -17.36 -3.76
C SER A 631 -44.25 -18.41 -2.91
N VAL A 632 -43.48 -19.18 -2.12
CA VAL A 632 -43.97 -20.03 -1.06
C VAL A 632 -43.87 -19.29 0.23
N VAL A 633 -44.99 -19.12 0.95
CA VAL A 633 -45.04 -18.38 2.22
C VAL A 633 -45.49 -19.31 3.33
N GLN A 634 -44.95 -19.14 4.53
CA GLN A 634 -45.41 -19.82 5.72
C GLN A 634 -46.80 -19.26 6.12
N ARG A 635 -47.74 -20.13 6.38
CA ARG A 635 -49.08 -19.76 6.91
C ARG A 635 -49.22 -20.27 8.32
N ARG A 636 -50.27 -19.85 9.00
CA ARG A 636 -50.58 -20.28 10.37
C ARG A 636 -50.67 -21.81 10.50
N VAL A 637 -51.03 -22.49 9.41
CA VAL A 637 -51.02 -23.94 9.30
C VAL A 637 -50.37 -24.30 7.95
N GLY A 638 -49.10 -24.74 7.99
CA GLY A 638 -48.34 -25.20 6.82
C GLY A 638 -47.82 -24.09 5.91
N PHE A 639 -47.60 -24.41 4.65
CA PHE A 639 -47.07 -23.55 3.59
C PHE A 639 -48.11 -23.30 2.50
N GLY A 640 -48.12 -22.11 1.93
CA GLY A 640 -48.98 -21.75 0.79
C GLY A 640 -48.23 -21.10 -0.35
N ILE A 641 -48.73 -21.27 -1.56
CA ILE A 641 -48.20 -20.57 -2.73
C ILE A 641 -48.91 -19.23 -2.88
N ARG A 642 -48.14 -18.16 -3.02
CA ARG A 642 -48.62 -16.82 -3.35
C ARG A 642 -48.11 -16.47 -4.75
N LYS A 643 -49.01 -15.99 -5.61
CA LYS A 643 -48.65 -15.42 -6.91
C LYS A 643 -48.74 -13.90 -6.79
N ASP A 644 -47.61 -13.20 -6.86
CA ASP A 644 -47.53 -11.73 -6.84
C ASP A 644 -47.83 -11.25 -8.26
N GLY A 645 -49.06 -10.90 -8.56
CA GLY A 645 -49.49 -10.49 -9.91
C GLY A 645 -50.99 -10.61 -10.13
N ALA A 646 -51.72 -11.23 -9.22
CA ALA A 646 -53.17 -11.32 -9.23
C ALA A 646 -53.79 -10.28 -8.29
N THR A 647 -53.58 -8.98 -8.57
CA THR A 647 -54.52 -7.98 -8.08
C THR A 647 -55.66 -7.91 -9.07
N ARG A 648 -56.72 -8.55 -8.72
CA ARG A 648 -58.06 -8.06 -9.06
C ARG A 648 -58.62 -7.40 -7.86
#